data_7135bf10d207a084dc0631a28d185d7a
#
_entry.id   7135bf10d207a084dc0631a28d185d7a
#
_cell.length_a   1.000
_cell.length_b   1.000
_cell.length_c   1.000
_cell.angle_alpha   90.00
_cell.angle_beta   90.00
_cell.angle_gamma   90.00
#
_symmetry.space_group_name_H-M   'P 1'
#
loop_
_entity.id
_entity.type
_entity.pdbx_description
1 polymer ?
#
loop_
_entity_poly.entity_id
_entity_poly.type
_entity_poly.pdbx_seq_one_letter_code
_entity_poly.pdbx_strand_id
1 'polypeptide(L)'
;MQIPFGKRALCTKMATDETADKDRRAYKVPIPGSKSVVVTYGYPLLLGVTQMADGYNFAVEAEEDSEVYLLLYRKRGREPFYELLLDEKYRTGRIFSVFMKKLNVTNLEYNFKINGEIYLDPCASRISGREHFGAAWEEDPHKVRCGFWSGNGYDWGDEKAPETDFGDMILYKVHVRGYTRQAKLPTGLRGTFSGLVQMIPYWQELGINTVELMPAYEFMEVVPPKEPDGLVSQKGKKDEVNYWGYGNGLYFAPKSAYCATRDPHREFCDMIRAFHKAGIGCIMEMYFPAEVNPLMALRAVQFWKQNYHVDGFHILGEGAPLDLIMKDGLLAGTKIMAEGMDTAALYKNRRPGKRCFAEYNLGFLQDMRRFLKSDEDMVPAVQYRIRHNPDDHGVINYITCQDGFTLNDLVSYNYKHNEANGEGNNDGCSYNYSWNCGIEGPSRKQWIRQMRERQMRAAFAMLLFSQGVPMIYGGDEIGNSQEGNNNAYCQDNSIGWIDWRGLRRNASMLAFVKKAVALRKAHPVLHMSESMKEADYLGKGFPDMSFHGERAWFCNMENTSRMIGVMLCGAYAKLPDGSEDDFLYTGYNFHWETRNIALPNLPEGMEWKKVMDTGDLTCDGFYGENGQVYERAVEVGPRTVVVLQGVKKPEPERKHTGKGKKNEKLPGAEGKKTAASDNTVTEAENKERRSGDNASMASL
;
A
#
# COMPACT_ATOMS: atom_id res chain seq x y z
N MET A 1 31.69 18.36 -7.13
CA MET A 1 32.21 18.11 -8.49
C MET A 1 31.05 17.45 -9.25
N GLN A 2 30.24 18.27 -9.96
CA GLN A 2 29.07 17.83 -10.70
C GLN A 2 29.52 17.22 -12.02
N ILE A 3 29.18 15.95 -12.25
CA ILE A 3 29.32 15.31 -13.55
C ILE A 3 27.96 15.40 -14.24
N PRO A 4 27.82 16.02 -15.41
CA PRO A 4 26.55 16.12 -16.11
C PRO A 4 26.23 14.77 -16.76
N PHE A 5 25.16 14.10 -16.31
CA PHE A 5 24.58 12.96 -17.01
C PHE A 5 23.83 13.45 -18.27
N GLY A 6 24.57 13.56 -19.35
CA GLY A 6 23.98 13.70 -20.68
C GLY A 6 23.43 12.35 -21.15
N LYS A 7 22.22 12.39 -21.71
CA LYS A 7 21.61 11.32 -22.49
C LYS A 7 22.64 10.74 -23.49
N ARG A 8 23.30 9.66 -23.15
CA ARG A 8 24.03 8.83 -24.09
C ARG A 8 23.58 7.39 -23.86
N ALA A 9 22.82 6.87 -24.83
CA ALA A 9 22.75 5.45 -25.04
C ALA A 9 24.17 4.87 -24.93
N LEU A 10 24.36 3.90 -24.04
CA LEU A 10 25.59 3.10 -23.99
C LEU A 10 25.71 2.33 -25.31
N CYS A 11 26.12 3.01 -26.35
CA CYS A 11 26.63 2.40 -27.55
C CYS A 11 28.15 2.37 -27.38
N THR A 12 28.64 1.44 -26.55
CA THR A 12 30.07 1.10 -26.57
C THR A 12 30.34 0.50 -27.93
N LYS A 13 31.08 1.23 -28.77
CA LYS A 13 31.79 0.66 -29.91
C LYS A 13 32.78 -0.34 -29.33
N MET A 14 32.38 -1.60 -29.22
CA MET A 14 33.34 -2.68 -29.12
C MET A 14 34.11 -2.71 -30.45
N ALA A 15 35.40 -2.49 -30.38
CA ALA A 15 36.32 -2.67 -31.51
C ALA A 15 36.12 -4.10 -32.01
N THR A 16 35.63 -4.23 -33.23
CA THR A 16 35.56 -5.51 -33.94
C THR A 16 37.00 -5.88 -34.30
N ASP A 17 37.47 -6.94 -33.66
CA ASP A 17 38.70 -7.61 -34.07
C ASP A 17 38.40 -8.33 -35.41
N GLU A 18 38.78 -7.70 -36.52
CA GLU A 18 38.49 -8.17 -37.91
C GLU A 18 39.20 -9.47 -38.27
N THR A 19 40.04 -10.05 -37.40
CA THR A 19 40.90 -11.18 -37.74
C THR A 19 40.39 -12.55 -37.24
N ALA A 20 39.34 -12.59 -36.42
CA ALA A 20 38.81 -13.86 -35.86
C ALA A 20 37.55 -14.41 -36.55
N ASP A 21 37.08 -13.85 -37.67
CA ASP A 21 35.68 -13.99 -38.10
C ASP A 21 35.48 -14.70 -39.47
N LYS A 22 36.38 -15.57 -39.91
CA LYS A 22 36.19 -16.31 -41.19
C LYS A 22 35.17 -17.42 -41.14
N ASP A 23 34.77 -17.94 -39.97
CA ASP A 23 33.77 -19.04 -39.82
C ASP A 23 32.40 -18.58 -39.32
N ARG A 24 32.22 -17.31 -39.01
CA ARG A 24 30.98 -16.71 -38.45
C ARG A 24 30.11 -16.12 -39.55
N ARG A 25 29.51 -16.94 -40.42
CA ARG A 25 28.71 -16.43 -41.56
C ARG A 25 27.31 -15.99 -41.09
N ALA A 26 27.05 -14.67 -41.19
CA ALA A 26 25.69 -14.16 -41.19
C ALA A 26 24.90 -14.72 -42.37
N TYR A 27 23.71 -15.24 -42.14
CA TYR A 27 22.86 -15.77 -43.23
C TYR A 27 21.49 -15.08 -43.22
N LYS A 28 20.87 -15.03 -44.40
CA LYS A 28 19.56 -14.42 -44.61
C LYS A 28 18.45 -15.45 -44.44
N VAL A 29 17.41 -15.09 -43.71
CA VAL A 29 16.20 -15.90 -43.54
C VAL A 29 14.97 -15.15 -44.05
N PRO A 30 14.06 -15.82 -44.73
CA PRO A 30 12.79 -15.26 -45.17
C PRO A 30 11.79 -15.31 -44.02
N ILE A 31 11.66 -14.19 -43.26
CA ILE A 31 10.62 -14.07 -42.25
C ILE A 31 9.49 -13.22 -42.81
N PRO A 32 8.22 -13.72 -42.81
CA PRO A 32 7.07 -12.96 -43.28
C PRO A 32 6.92 -11.61 -42.59
N GLY A 33 6.76 -10.54 -43.37
CA GLY A 33 6.65 -9.16 -42.86
C GLY A 33 7.97 -8.45 -42.62
N SER A 34 9.11 -9.11 -42.84
CA SER A 34 10.45 -8.52 -42.71
C SER A 34 11.20 -8.61 -44.03
N LYS A 35 11.88 -7.53 -44.41
CA LYS A 35 12.75 -7.51 -45.59
C LYS A 35 14.14 -8.02 -45.22
N SER A 36 14.48 -9.23 -45.60
CA SER A 36 15.83 -9.82 -45.46
C SER A 36 16.38 -9.77 -44.03
N VAL A 37 15.77 -10.57 -43.12
CA VAL A 37 16.32 -10.77 -41.77
C VAL A 37 17.68 -11.44 -41.88
N VAL A 38 18.67 -10.88 -41.19
CA VAL A 38 20.01 -11.47 -41.09
C VAL A 38 20.19 -12.02 -39.68
N VAL A 39 20.53 -13.30 -39.60
CA VAL A 39 20.80 -14.00 -38.34
C VAL A 39 22.30 -14.02 -38.08
N THR A 40 22.69 -13.62 -36.88
CA THR A 40 24.09 -13.63 -36.44
C THR A 40 24.16 -14.07 -34.97
N TYR A 41 25.38 -14.17 -34.43
CA TYR A 41 25.56 -14.42 -32.99
C TYR A 41 24.87 -13.32 -32.16
N GLY A 42 24.27 -13.78 -31.05
CA GLY A 42 23.64 -12.90 -30.07
C GLY A 42 24.63 -12.39 -28.99
N TYR A 43 24.11 -11.61 -28.09
CA TYR A 43 24.82 -11.08 -26.93
C TYR A 43 24.39 -11.88 -25.68
N PRO A 44 25.25 -12.76 -25.15
CA PRO A 44 24.85 -13.69 -24.08
C PRO A 44 24.59 -13.00 -22.73
N LEU A 45 25.10 -11.80 -22.52
CA LEU A 45 24.86 -11.05 -21.26
C LEU A 45 23.46 -10.42 -21.16
N LEU A 46 22.72 -10.38 -22.29
CA LEU A 46 21.39 -9.78 -22.36
C LEU A 46 20.32 -10.89 -22.43
N LEU A 47 20.04 -11.51 -21.27
CA LEU A 47 19.00 -12.55 -21.18
C LEU A 47 17.62 -12.00 -21.57
N GLY A 48 16.81 -12.86 -22.16
CA GLY A 48 15.51 -12.51 -22.71
C GLY A 48 15.59 -11.92 -24.10
N VAL A 49 14.58 -11.13 -24.46
CA VAL A 49 14.56 -10.41 -25.74
C VAL A 49 14.87 -8.94 -25.54
N THR A 50 15.93 -8.50 -26.18
CA THR A 50 16.36 -7.09 -26.10
C THR A 50 16.35 -6.45 -27.47
N GLN A 51 15.66 -5.32 -27.60
CA GLN A 51 15.72 -4.50 -28.81
C GLN A 51 17.07 -3.77 -28.87
N MET A 52 17.72 -3.86 -30.01
CA MET A 52 18.95 -3.12 -30.32
C MET A 52 18.73 -2.20 -31.53
N ALA A 53 19.71 -1.39 -31.86
CA ALA A 53 19.58 -0.35 -32.88
C ALA A 53 18.99 -0.85 -34.23
N ASP A 54 19.28 -2.07 -34.64
CA ASP A 54 18.92 -2.58 -35.97
C ASP A 54 18.30 -4.00 -35.95
N GLY A 55 17.86 -4.48 -34.76
CA GLY A 55 17.26 -5.81 -34.64
C GLY A 55 16.94 -6.20 -33.18
N TYR A 56 16.81 -7.50 -32.97
CA TYR A 56 16.47 -8.07 -31.66
C TYR A 56 17.48 -9.16 -31.29
N ASN A 57 17.97 -9.08 -30.05
CA ASN A 57 18.75 -10.12 -29.41
C ASN A 57 17.82 -11.06 -28.63
N PHE A 58 17.99 -12.34 -28.79
CA PHE A 58 17.32 -13.40 -28.04
C PHE A 58 18.38 -14.17 -27.28
N ALA A 59 18.22 -14.35 -25.98
CA ALA A 59 19.13 -15.12 -25.17
C ALA A 59 18.37 -15.87 -24.06
N VAL A 60 18.69 -17.16 -23.90
CA VAL A 60 18.10 -18.03 -22.88
C VAL A 60 19.18 -18.88 -22.24
N GLU A 61 19.03 -19.16 -20.95
CA GLU A 61 19.87 -20.10 -20.21
C GLU A 61 19.29 -21.51 -20.32
N ALA A 62 20.14 -22.50 -20.67
CA ALA A 62 19.83 -23.90 -20.66
C ALA A 62 21.10 -24.72 -20.37
N GLU A 63 20.96 -26.02 -20.08
CA GLU A 63 22.13 -26.85 -19.90
C GLU A 63 22.95 -26.94 -21.19
N GLU A 64 24.25 -27.16 -21.07
CA GLU A 64 25.19 -27.08 -22.22
C GLU A 64 24.92 -28.07 -23.33
N ASP A 65 24.35 -29.24 -23.01
CA ASP A 65 23.97 -30.32 -23.93
C ASP A 65 22.52 -30.24 -24.42
N SER A 66 21.80 -29.20 -24.04
CA SER A 66 20.39 -29.03 -24.46
C SER A 66 20.25 -28.71 -25.91
N GLU A 67 19.22 -29.28 -26.53
CA GLU A 67 18.75 -28.94 -27.88
C GLU A 67 17.81 -27.72 -27.74
N VAL A 68 18.25 -26.52 -28.17
CA VAL A 68 17.54 -25.28 -28.00
C VAL A 68 17.10 -24.71 -29.34
N TYR A 69 15.79 -24.42 -29.46
CA TYR A 69 15.23 -23.70 -30.60
C TYR A 69 14.59 -22.40 -30.18
N LEU A 70 14.73 -21.37 -31.00
CA LEU A 70 13.90 -20.18 -30.99
C LEU A 70 12.68 -20.42 -31.90
N LEU A 71 11.47 -20.31 -31.34
CA LEU A 71 10.21 -20.41 -32.04
C LEU A 71 9.61 -19.05 -32.29
N LEU A 72 9.24 -18.73 -33.52
CA LEU A 72 8.53 -17.50 -33.86
C LEU A 72 7.09 -17.83 -34.31
N TYR A 73 6.15 -17.10 -33.73
CA TYR A 73 4.72 -17.21 -34.02
C TYR A 73 4.18 -15.95 -34.67
N ARG A 74 3.18 -16.08 -35.49
CA ARG A 74 2.32 -14.96 -35.84
C ARG A 74 1.29 -14.76 -34.74
N LYS A 75 1.00 -13.52 -34.37
CA LYS A 75 -0.12 -13.24 -33.46
C LYS A 75 -1.38 -13.98 -33.95
N ARG A 76 -2.05 -14.73 -33.09
CA ARG A 76 -3.21 -15.57 -33.37
C ARG A 76 -2.91 -16.81 -34.27
N GLY A 77 -1.69 -17.09 -34.68
CA GLY A 77 -1.31 -18.37 -35.30
C GLY A 77 -1.41 -19.49 -34.24
N ARG A 78 -1.70 -20.72 -34.62
CA ARG A 78 -1.74 -21.85 -33.68
C ARG A 78 -0.37 -22.41 -33.39
N GLU A 79 0.49 -22.46 -34.40
CA GLU A 79 1.81 -23.08 -34.34
C GLU A 79 2.92 -22.11 -34.76
N PRO A 80 4.19 -22.38 -34.44
CA PRO A 80 5.31 -21.59 -34.92
C PRO A 80 5.38 -21.69 -36.43
N PHE A 81 5.62 -20.58 -37.10
CA PHE A 81 5.88 -20.56 -38.53
C PHE A 81 7.38 -20.61 -38.85
N TYR A 82 8.23 -20.44 -37.84
CA TYR A 82 9.67 -20.49 -37.98
C TYR A 82 10.29 -21.04 -36.69
N GLU A 83 11.17 -22.04 -36.86
CA GLU A 83 11.97 -22.65 -35.80
C GLU A 83 13.45 -22.51 -36.17
N LEU A 84 14.24 -21.96 -35.26
CA LEU A 84 15.68 -21.78 -35.43
C LEU A 84 16.42 -22.59 -34.38
N LEU A 85 17.16 -23.61 -34.78
CA LEU A 85 18.07 -24.32 -33.91
C LEU A 85 19.21 -23.39 -33.50
N LEU A 86 19.43 -23.25 -32.21
CA LEU A 86 20.57 -22.56 -31.61
C LEU A 86 21.64 -23.60 -31.31
N ASP A 87 22.40 -23.99 -32.35
CA ASP A 87 23.47 -24.97 -32.23
C ASP A 87 24.68 -24.39 -31.44
N GLU A 88 25.74 -25.20 -31.30
CA GLU A 88 26.92 -24.87 -30.51
C GLU A 88 27.53 -23.49 -30.85
N LYS A 89 27.44 -23.03 -32.09
CA LYS A 89 27.95 -21.69 -32.47
C LYS A 89 27.20 -20.53 -31.83
N TYR A 90 25.93 -20.73 -31.39
CA TYR A 90 25.14 -19.69 -30.69
C TYR A 90 25.28 -19.78 -29.18
N ARG A 91 26.11 -20.64 -28.63
CA ARG A 91 26.27 -20.91 -27.22
C ARG A 91 27.51 -20.25 -26.62
N THR A 92 27.38 -19.70 -25.45
CA THR A 92 28.48 -19.21 -24.60
C THR A 92 28.24 -19.71 -23.19
N GLY A 93 28.98 -20.72 -22.73
CA GLY A 93 28.66 -21.43 -21.50
C GLY A 93 27.25 -22.03 -21.59
N ARG A 94 26.40 -21.72 -20.61
CA ARG A 94 24.99 -22.15 -20.56
C ARG A 94 24.03 -21.19 -21.28
N ILE A 95 24.51 -20.12 -21.93
CA ILE A 95 23.66 -19.14 -22.57
C ILE A 95 23.63 -19.37 -24.09
N PHE A 96 22.45 -19.61 -24.62
CA PHE A 96 22.16 -19.69 -26.05
C PHE A 96 21.65 -18.32 -26.50
N SER A 97 22.32 -17.68 -27.47
CA SER A 97 21.97 -16.35 -27.92
C SER A 97 22.06 -16.13 -29.40
N VAL A 98 21.09 -15.44 -29.98
CA VAL A 98 21.01 -15.13 -31.43
C VAL A 98 20.55 -13.67 -31.61
N PHE A 99 21.17 -12.97 -32.56
CA PHE A 99 20.75 -11.64 -32.96
C PHE A 99 20.10 -11.70 -34.36
N MET A 100 18.89 -11.15 -34.45
CA MET A 100 18.10 -11.10 -35.70
C MET A 100 17.99 -9.63 -36.16
N LYS A 101 18.85 -9.27 -37.09
CA LYS A 101 18.89 -7.92 -37.69
C LYS A 101 17.71 -7.69 -38.62
N LYS A 102 17.08 -6.50 -38.55
CA LYS A 102 15.93 -6.10 -39.39
C LYS A 102 14.67 -6.95 -39.18
N LEU A 103 14.54 -7.61 -38.02
CA LEU A 103 13.31 -8.31 -37.64
C LEU A 103 12.19 -7.31 -37.35
N ASN A 104 11.04 -7.43 -38.02
CA ASN A 104 9.82 -6.70 -37.71
C ASN A 104 8.94 -7.54 -36.78
N VAL A 105 8.80 -7.13 -35.55
CA VAL A 105 8.10 -7.84 -34.47
C VAL A 105 6.63 -7.45 -34.29
N THR A 106 6.09 -6.53 -35.10
CA THR A 106 4.75 -5.93 -34.89
C THR A 106 3.64 -6.97 -34.72
N ASN A 107 3.71 -8.08 -35.49
CA ASN A 107 2.72 -9.16 -35.43
C ASN A 107 3.36 -10.51 -35.07
N LEU A 108 4.46 -10.46 -34.31
CA LEU A 108 5.17 -11.67 -33.90
C LEU A 108 5.05 -11.87 -32.38
N GLU A 109 5.16 -13.12 -31.98
CA GLU A 109 5.35 -13.65 -30.64
C GLU A 109 6.42 -14.73 -30.71
N TYR A 110 6.98 -15.12 -29.58
CA TYR A 110 8.03 -16.13 -29.54
C TYR A 110 7.92 -17.02 -28.32
N ASN A 111 8.55 -18.19 -28.35
CA ASN A 111 8.92 -19.02 -27.23
C ASN A 111 10.28 -19.67 -27.52
N PHE A 112 10.83 -20.37 -26.57
CA PHE A 112 11.91 -21.30 -26.77
C PHE A 112 11.36 -22.73 -26.75
N LYS A 113 12.06 -23.66 -27.40
CA LYS A 113 11.85 -25.09 -27.23
C LYS A 113 13.17 -25.68 -26.76
N ILE A 114 13.18 -26.33 -25.61
CA ILE A 114 14.37 -26.88 -24.97
C ILE A 114 14.10 -28.38 -24.77
N ASN A 115 14.96 -29.24 -25.38
CA ASN A 115 14.82 -30.69 -25.31
C ASN A 115 13.41 -31.19 -25.69
N GLY A 116 12.79 -30.55 -26.69
CA GLY A 116 11.47 -30.90 -27.19
C GLY A 116 10.28 -30.24 -26.48
N GLU A 117 10.47 -29.66 -25.32
CA GLU A 117 9.42 -28.96 -24.55
C GLU A 117 9.38 -27.46 -24.83
N ILE A 118 8.17 -26.88 -24.87
CA ILE A 118 7.98 -25.43 -25.03
C ILE A 118 8.27 -24.73 -23.73
N TYR A 119 9.15 -23.77 -23.81
CA TYR A 119 9.66 -23.01 -22.65
C TYR A 119 9.35 -21.53 -22.81
N LEU A 120 8.68 -20.93 -21.81
CA LEU A 120 8.46 -19.49 -21.72
C LEU A 120 9.74 -18.82 -21.25
N ASP A 121 10.13 -17.74 -21.90
CA ASP A 121 11.28 -16.95 -21.49
C ASP A 121 11.04 -16.33 -20.10
N PRO A 122 11.83 -16.66 -19.08
CA PRO A 122 11.69 -16.08 -17.73
C PRO A 122 11.88 -14.55 -17.70
N CYS A 123 12.58 -14.00 -18.69
CA CYS A 123 12.82 -12.57 -18.82
C CYS A 123 11.84 -11.88 -19.78
N ALA A 124 10.78 -12.55 -20.21
CA ALA A 124 9.79 -11.96 -21.11
C ALA A 124 9.06 -10.80 -20.42
N SER A 125 9.02 -9.64 -21.10
CA SER A 125 8.35 -8.43 -20.61
C SER A 125 6.87 -8.36 -21.02
N ARG A 126 6.38 -9.31 -21.78
CA ARG A 126 4.98 -9.42 -22.20
C ARG A 126 4.60 -10.88 -22.38
N ILE A 127 3.42 -11.25 -21.85
CA ILE A 127 2.84 -12.58 -22.03
C ILE A 127 1.47 -12.42 -22.68
N SER A 128 1.15 -13.31 -23.63
CA SER A 128 -0.15 -13.44 -24.27
C SER A 128 -0.72 -14.85 -24.03
N GLY A 129 -2.05 -14.99 -24.15
CA GLY A 129 -2.75 -16.25 -23.89
C GLY A 129 -3.22 -16.42 -22.44
N ARG A 130 -2.98 -15.43 -21.57
CA ARG A 130 -3.41 -15.40 -20.15
C ARG A 130 -4.27 -14.18 -19.82
N GLU A 131 -5.05 -13.68 -20.77
CA GLU A 131 -5.86 -12.47 -20.59
C GLU A 131 -7.11 -12.69 -19.70
N HIS A 132 -7.46 -13.96 -19.41
CA HIS A 132 -8.61 -14.32 -18.60
C HIS A 132 -8.17 -14.96 -17.28
N PHE A 133 -8.35 -14.24 -16.18
CA PHE A 133 -7.98 -14.71 -14.85
C PHE A 133 -8.74 -15.97 -14.45
N GLY A 134 -8.03 -16.97 -13.94
CA GLY A 134 -8.61 -18.25 -13.50
C GLY A 134 -9.12 -19.12 -14.65
N ALA A 135 -8.68 -18.87 -15.88
CA ALA A 135 -8.98 -19.77 -16.98
C ALA A 135 -8.43 -21.17 -16.70
N ALA A 136 -9.19 -22.21 -17.05
CA ALA A 136 -8.76 -23.58 -16.88
C ALA A 136 -7.40 -23.82 -17.54
N TRP A 137 -6.61 -24.71 -16.94
CA TRP A 137 -5.35 -25.17 -17.53
C TRP A 137 -5.61 -25.75 -18.91
N GLU A 138 -4.84 -25.33 -19.90
CA GLU A 138 -4.89 -25.88 -21.24
C GLU A 138 -3.58 -26.62 -21.55
N GLU A 139 -3.73 -27.83 -22.06
CA GLU A 139 -2.59 -28.69 -22.44
C GLU A 139 -1.85 -28.22 -23.71
N ASP A 140 -2.43 -27.29 -24.50
CA ASP A 140 -1.77 -26.73 -25.68
C ASP A 140 -0.56 -25.87 -25.30
N PRO A 141 0.69 -26.38 -25.48
CA PRO A 141 1.89 -25.67 -25.08
C PRO A 141 2.16 -24.42 -25.94
N HIS A 142 1.48 -24.29 -27.08
CA HIS A 142 1.62 -23.15 -27.98
C HIS A 142 0.65 -22.00 -27.67
N LYS A 143 -0.24 -22.15 -26.71
CA LYS A 143 -1.24 -21.11 -26.38
C LYS A 143 -0.64 -19.91 -25.68
N VAL A 144 0.22 -20.14 -24.69
CA VAL A 144 0.88 -19.07 -23.94
C VAL A 144 2.19 -18.70 -24.61
N ARG A 145 2.41 -17.41 -24.87
CA ARG A 145 3.58 -16.95 -25.64
C ARG A 145 4.17 -15.69 -25.06
N CYS A 146 5.46 -15.54 -25.31
CA CYS A 146 6.22 -14.34 -25.00
C CYS A 146 6.02 -13.32 -26.12
N GLY A 147 5.79 -12.08 -25.76
CA GLY A 147 5.67 -10.97 -26.69
C GLY A 147 6.90 -10.08 -26.69
N PHE A 148 6.92 -9.20 -27.65
CA PHE A 148 7.98 -8.21 -27.77
C PHE A 148 7.56 -6.90 -27.09
N TRP A 149 8.50 -6.28 -26.40
CA TRP A 149 8.39 -4.89 -26.04
C TRP A 149 8.52 -4.06 -27.33
N SER A 150 7.55 -3.24 -27.66
CA SER A 150 7.68 -2.29 -28.76
C SER A 150 8.52 -1.11 -28.26
N GLY A 151 9.79 -1.08 -28.60
CA GLY A 151 10.85 -0.23 -28.04
C GLY A 151 10.78 1.27 -28.28
N ASN A 152 9.65 1.82 -28.72
CA ASN A 152 9.36 3.24 -28.54
C ASN A 152 8.86 3.39 -27.12
N GLY A 153 9.74 3.71 -26.18
CA GLY A 153 9.46 3.82 -24.76
C GLY A 153 8.15 4.56 -24.48
N TYR A 154 7.52 4.22 -23.36
CA TYR A 154 6.35 4.97 -22.91
C TYR A 154 6.71 6.44 -22.73
N ASP A 155 5.87 7.34 -23.26
CA ASP A 155 6.05 8.78 -23.07
C ASP A 155 5.52 9.19 -21.70
N TRP A 156 6.43 9.34 -20.75
CA TRP A 156 6.13 9.76 -19.39
C TRP A 156 5.81 11.28 -19.32
N GLY A 157 6.19 12.06 -20.34
CA GLY A 157 5.97 13.51 -20.38
C GLY A 157 6.67 14.24 -19.24
N ASP A 158 5.93 15.01 -18.47
CA ASP A 158 6.35 15.76 -17.28
C ASP A 158 6.07 15.04 -15.95
N GLU A 159 5.87 13.72 -16.00
CA GLU A 159 5.62 12.91 -14.81
C GLU A 159 6.72 13.09 -13.76
N LYS A 160 6.30 13.22 -12.51
CA LYS A 160 7.17 13.28 -11.33
C LYS A 160 6.63 12.36 -10.26
N ALA A 161 7.47 11.44 -9.82
CA ALA A 161 7.15 10.59 -8.69
C ALA A 161 6.97 11.41 -7.41
N PRO A 162 6.01 11.11 -6.54
CA PRO A 162 5.88 11.78 -5.25
C PRO A 162 7.05 11.38 -4.35
N GLU A 163 7.72 12.38 -3.76
CA GLU A 163 8.83 12.16 -2.81
C GLU A 163 8.30 12.05 -1.37
N THR A 164 7.41 11.10 -1.09
CA THR A 164 6.83 10.90 0.23
C THR A 164 7.85 10.22 1.16
N ASP A 165 8.21 10.86 2.26
CA ASP A 165 9.03 10.23 3.30
C ASP A 165 8.23 9.21 4.11
N PHE A 166 8.92 8.27 4.79
CA PHE A 166 8.24 7.26 5.61
C PHE A 166 7.41 7.88 6.75
N GLY A 167 7.83 9.01 7.34
CA GLY A 167 7.02 9.70 8.35
C GLY A 167 5.65 10.11 7.82
N ASP A 168 5.60 10.68 6.62
CA ASP A 168 4.37 11.21 6.01
C ASP A 168 3.53 10.16 5.28
N MET A 169 4.03 8.92 5.18
CA MET A 169 3.38 7.87 4.42
C MET A 169 2.15 7.32 5.13
N ILE A 170 1.04 7.28 4.41
CA ILE A 170 -0.15 6.49 4.75
C ILE A 170 -0.28 5.42 3.67
N LEU A 171 0.10 4.20 4.03
CA LEU A 171 0.17 3.08 3.11
C LEU A 171 -1.18 2.36 3.05
N TYR A 172 -1.62 2.02 1.83
CA TYR A 172 -2.90 1.35 1.60
C TYR A 172 -2.70 0.14 0.68
N LYS A 173 -2.87 -1.05 1.23
CA LYS A 173 -2.58 -2.30 0.53
C LYS A 173 -3.80 -2.85 -0.18
N VAL A 174 -3.66 -3.19 -1.48
CA VAL A 174 -4.75 -3.68 -2.31
C VAL A 174 -4.33 -4.84 -3.22
N HIS A 175 -5.28 -5.75 -3.46
CA HIS A 175 -5.20 -6.73 -4.53
C HIS A 175 -5.83 -6.14 -5.80
N VAL A 176 -5.08 -6.03 -6.90
CA VAL A 176 -5.52 -5.34 -8.13
C VAL A 176 -6.92 -5.81 -8.58
N ARG A 177 -7.12 -7.13 -8.65
CA ARG A 177 -8.39 -7.69 -9.10
C ARG A 177 -9.51 -7.55 -8.07
N GLY A 178 -9.30 -8.01 -6.84
CA GLY A 178 -10.33 -8.06 -5.80
C GLY A 178 -10.83 -6.70 -5.38
N TYR A 179 -9.98 -5.69 -5.43
CA TYR A 179 -10.32 -4.36 -4.96
C TYR A 179 -11.47 -3.72 -5.75
N THR A 180 -11.46 -3.84 -7.08
CA THR A 180 -12.49 -3.20 -7.91
C THR A 180 -13.52 -4.15 -8.51
N ARG A 181 -13.43 -5.46 -8.24
CA ARG A 181 -14.27 -6.48 -8.88
C ARG A 181 -15.76 -6.26 -8.63
N GLN A 182 -16.15 -5.80 -7.44
CA GLN A 182 -17.51 -5.44 -7.06
C GLN A 182 -17.76 -3.92 -7.03
N ALA A 183 -16.78 -3.10 -7.43
CA ALA A 183 -16.97 -1.66 -7.49
C ALA A 183 -18.00 -1.27 -8.56
N LYS A 184 -18.65 -0.12 -8.37
CA LYS A 184 -19.61 0.44 -9.33
C LYS A 184 -18.89 1.09 -10.51
N LEU A 185 -18.16 0.27 -11.26
CA LEU A 185 -17.41 0.66 -12.45
C LEU A 185 -17.97 -0.05 -13.70
N PRO A 186 -17.68 0.45 -14.91
CA PRO A 186 -17.90 -0.30 -16.13
C PRO A 186 -17.29 -1.69 -16.06
N THR A 187 -18.01 -2.72 -16.54
CA THR A 187 -17.59 -4.13 -16.38
C THR A 187 -16.18 -4.40 -16.89
N GLY A 188 -15.76 -3.76 -18.00
CA GLY A 188 -14.42 -3.94 -18.57
C GLY A 188 -13.29 -3.34 -17.76
N LEU A 189 -13.58 -2.47 -16.77
CA LEU A 189 -12.56 -1.87 -15.89
C LEU A 189 -12.44 -2.61 -14.56
N ARG A 190 -13.41 -3.46 -14.21
CA ARG A 190 -13.43 -4.14 -12.90
C ARG A 190 -12.32 -5.19 -12.80
N GLY A 191 -11.51 -5.10 -11.77
CA GLY A 191 -10.41 -6.02 -11.52
C GLY A 191 -9.19 -5.76 -12.41
N THR A 192 -8.99 -4.53 -12.88
CA THR A 192 -7.91 -4.15 -13.78
C THR A 192 -7.09 -2.96 -13.27
N PHE A 193 -5.92 -2.72 -13.86
CA PHE A 193 -5.09 -1.54 -13.59
C PHE A 193 -5.87 -0.24 -13.86
N SER A 194 -6.59 -0.16 -14.98
CA SER A 194 -7.47 0.97 -15.28
C SER A 194 -8.61 1.15 -14.27
N GLY A 195 -9.07 0.05 -13.66
CA GLY A 195 -10.04 0.08 -12.58
C GLY A 195 -9.49 0.73 -11.31
N LEU A 196 -8.22 0.50 -10.97
CA LEU A 196 -7.56 1.16 -9.84
C LEU A 196 -7.44 2.67 -10.05
N VAL A 197 -7.19 3.12 -11.29
CA VAL A 197 -7.16 4.56 -11.61
C VAL A 197 -8.48 5.25 -11.24
N GLN A 198 -9.62 4.57 -11.39
CA GLN A 198 -10.92 5.11 -10.99
C GLN A 198 -11.10 5.27 -9.47
N MET A 199 -10.23 4.65 -8.68
CA MET A 199 -10.29 4.71 -7.21
C MET A 199 -9.44 5.85 -6.62
N ILE A 200 -8.68 6.57 -7.43
CA ILE A 200 -7.85 7.70 -6.99
C ILE A 200 -8.63 8.72 -6.16
N PRO A 201 -9.83 9.20 -6.57
CA PRO A 201 -10.57 10.17 -5.77
C PRO A 201 -10.95 9.65 -4.37
N TYR A 202 -11.29 8.36 -4.27
CA TYR A 202 -11.59 7.72 -2.99
C TYR A 202 -10.36 7.69 -2.07
N TRP A 203 -9.19 7.34 -2.60
CA TRP A 203 -7.94 7.32 -1.83
C TRP A 203 -7.51 8.72 -1.39
N GLN A 204 -7.68 9.73 -2.26
CA GLN A 204 -7.40 11.13 -1.90
C GLN A 204 -8.35 11.61 -0.78
N GLU A 205 -9.64 11.28 -0.85
CA GLU A 205 -10.63 11.62 0.18
C GLU A 205 -10.33 10.90 1.51
N LEU A 206 -9.83 9.66 1.46
CA LEU A 206 -9.38 8.90 2.65
C LEU A 206 -8.06 9.46 3.22
N GLY A 207 -7.30 10.24 2.44
CA GLY A 207 -6.02 10.80 2.84
C GLY A 207 -4.82 9.90 2.53
N ILE A 208 -4.99 8.85 1.72
CA ILE A 208 -3.95 7.92 1.28
C ILE A 208 -2.98 8.63 0.33
N ASN A 209 -1.70 8.43 0.50
CA ASN A 209 -0.64 8.95 -0.38
C ASN A 209 0.31 7.89 -0.93
N THR A 210 0.13 6.62 -0.57
CA THR A 210 0.90 5.51 -1.11
C THR A 210 0.05 4.26 -1.18
N VAL A 211 0.03 3.61 -2.35
CA VAL A 211 -0.70 2.35 -2.58
C VAL A 211 0.30 1.22 -2.73
N GLU A 212 0.08 0.13 -2.00
CA GLU A 212 0.82 -1.12 -2.15
C GLU A 212 0.00 -2.12 -2.93
N LEU A 213 0.54 -2.57 -4.05
CA LEU A 213 -0.07 -3.59 -4.90
C LEU A 213 0.46 -4.97 -4.51
N MET A 214 -0.43 -5.89 -4.18
CA MET A 214 -0.12 -7.33 -4.16
C MET A 214 0.38 -7.75 -5.54
N PRO A 215 1.01 -8.95 -5.72
CA PRO A 215 1.69 -9.31 -6.96
C PRO A 215 0.94 -8.90 -8.22
N ALA A 216 1.55 -8.01 -9.01
CA ALA A 216 1.00 -7.43 -10.23
C ALA A 216 1.78 -7.82 -11.49
N TYR A 217 2.85 -8.61 -11.33
CA TYR A 217 3.57 -9.28 -12.41
C TYR A 217 2.84 -10.55 -12.87
N GLU A 218 3.23 -11.13 -13.98
CA GLU A 218 2.63 -12.36 -14.51
C GLU A 218 3.00 -13.57 -13.63
N PHE A 219 2.00 -14.30 -13.15
CA PHE A 219 2.15 -15.52 -12.35
C PHE A 219 1.17 -16.60 -12.81
N MET A 220 1.41 -17.85 -12.44
CA MET A 220 0.50 -18.97 -12.69
C MET A 220 -0.74 -18.84 -11.81
N GLU A 221 -1.91 -18.70 -12.42
CA GLU A 221 -3.20 -18.57 -11.71
C GLU A 221 -3.79 -19.93 -11.37
N VAL A 222 -3.65 -20.89 -12.27
CA VAL A 222 -4.16 -22.24 -12.09
C VAL A 222 -2.96 -23.17 -12.01
N VAL A 223 -2.86 -23.86 -10.89
CA VAL A 223 -1.85 -24.90 -10.70
C VAL A 223 -2.48 -26.21 -11.16
N PRO A 224 -1.86 -26.95 -12.14
CA PRO A 224 -2.36 -28.25 -12.51
C PRO A 224 -2.39 -29.16 -11.28
N PRO A 225 -3.42 -30.02 -11.14
CA PRO A 225 -3.51 -30.94 -10.02
C PRO A 225 -2.24 -31.80 -9.98
N LYS A 226 -1.54 -31.81 -8.83
CA LYS A 226 -0.40 -32.72 -8.63
C LYS A 226 -0.91 -34.15 -8.73
N GLU A 227 -0.29 -34.98 -9.56
CA GLU A 227 -0.58 -36.42 -9.50
C GLU A 227 -0.28 -36.90 -8.07
N PRO A 228 -1.21 -37.66 -7.47
CA PRO A 228 -0.99 -38.13 -6.11
C PRO A 228 0.15 -39.14 -6.12
N ASP A 229 1.12 -38.97 -5.22
CA ASP A 229 2.04 -40.04 -4.83
C ASP A 229 1.21 -41.24 -4.29
N GLY A 230 0.78 -42.10 -5.23
CA GLY A 230 0.44 -43.49 -5.07
C GLY A 230 -0.70 -43.96 -4.15
N LEU A 231 -1.37 -43.11 -3.34
CA LEU A 231 -2.27 -43.63 -2.30
C LEU A 231 -3.63 -42.93 -2.08
N VAL A 232 -3.93 -41.82 -2.73
CA VAL A 232 -5.27 -41.20 -2.62
C VAL A 232 -5.74 -40.69 -3.97
N SER A 233 -6.80 -41.30 -4.51
CA SER A 233 -7.50 -40.83 -5.71
C SER A 233 -8.07 -39.43 -5.46
N GLN A 234 -7.47 -38.40 -6.03
CA GLN A 234 -8.00 -37.03 -6.03
C GLN A 234 -9.01 -36.79 -7.18
N LYS A 235 -9.75 -37.81 -7.60
CA LYS A 235 -10.85 -37.64 -8.55
C LYS A 235 -11.87 -36.64 -7.99
N GLY A 236 -11.84 -35.40 -8.51
CA GLY A 236 -12.82 -34.36 -8.21
C GLY A 236 -12.31 -33.10 -7.53
N LYS A 237 -11.02 -32.95 -7.20
CA LYS A 237 -10.48 -31.62 -6.86
C LYS A 237 -10.52 -30.73 -8.10
N LYS A 238 -11.18 -29.60 -7.97
CA LYS A 238 -11.08 -28.52 -8.98
C LYS A 238 -9.67 -27.97 -8.93
N ASP A 239 -9.18 -27.48 -10.08
CA ASP A 239 -7.94 -26.71 -10.15
C ASP A 239 -7.99 -25.59 -9.10
N GLU A 240 -6.98 -25.50 -8.23
CA GLU A 240 -6.89 -24.43 -7.24
C GLU A 240 -6.40 -23.16 -7.94
N VAL A 241 -7.11 -22.05 -7.70
CA VAL A 241 -6.76 -20.76 -8.26
C VAL A 241 -5.78 -20.06 -7.31
N ASN A 242 -4.58 -19.77 -7.75
CA ASN A 242 -3.67 -18.87 -7.04
C ASN A 242 -4.16 -17.43 -7.23
N TYR A 243 -5.04 -16.98 -6.30
CA TYR A 243 -5.64 -15.66 -6.37
C TYR A 243 -4.67 -14.55 -5.95
N TRP A 244 -3.87 -14.75 -4.90
CA TRP A 244 -2.94 -13.73 -4.39
C TRP A 244 -1.72 -13.51 -5.28
N GLY A 245 -1.27 -14.55 -6.00
CA GLY A 245 -0.12 -14.46 -6.89
C GLY A 245 1.23 -14.78 -6.26
N TYR A 246 1.27 -15.31 -5.05
CA TYR A 246 2.50 -15.79 -4.45
C TYR A 246 2.88 -17.15 -5.05
N GLY A 247 4.11 -17.25 -5.53
CA GLY A 247 4.64 -18.44 -6.23
C GLY A 247 5.57 -18.04 -7.37
N ASN A 248 5.85 -19.00 -8.25
CA ASN A 248 6.68 -18.76 -9.43
C ASN A 248 6.01 -17.80 -10.41
N GLY A 249 6.78 -16.82 -10.87
CA GLY A 249 6.31 -15.76 -11.76
C GLY A 249 7.23 -15.50 -12.95
N LEU A 250 6.68 -14.85 -13.95
CA LEU A 250 7.41 -14.19 -15.03
C LEU A 250 7.58 -12.72 -14.66
N TYR A 251 8.61 -12.47 -13.86
CA TYR A 251 8.77 -11.25 -13.07
C TYR A 251 8.95 -9.96 -13.88
N PHE A 252 9.15 -10.04 -15.20
CA PHE A 252 9.36 -8.86 -16.06
C PHE A 252 8.09 -8.40 -16.78
N ALA A 253 7.00 -9.14 -16.70
CA ALA A 253 5.76 -8.84 -17.41
C ALA A 253 4.65 -8.40 -16.43
N PRO A 254 3.92 -7.30 -16.69
CA PRO A 254 2.68 -7.01 -15.97
C PRO A 254 1.64 -8.08 -16.22
N LYS A 255 0.80 -8.34 -15.21
CA LYS A 255 -0.24 -9.38 -15.27
C LYS A 255 -1.25 -9.09 -16.37
N SER A 256 -1.28 -9.94 -17.40
CA SER A 256 -2.17 -9.80 -18.57
C SER A 256 -3.64 -9.81 -18.20
N ALA A 257 -4.02 -10.64 -17.21
CA ALA A 257 -5.40 -10.77 -16.74
C ALA A 257 -5.89 -9.57 -15.91
N TYR A 258 -4.98 -8.66 -15.49
CA TYR A 258 -5.32 -7.40 -14.80
C TYR A 258 -5.42 -6.22 -15.78
N CYS A 259 -5.52 -6.48 -17.06
CA CYS A 259 -5.54 -5.46 -18.09
C CYS A 259 -6.93 -5.32 -18.70
N ALA A 260 -7.48 -4.10 -18.76
CA ALA A 260 -8.72 -3.78 -19.47
C ALA A 260 -8.51 -3.70 -20.98
N THR A 261 -7.28 -3.40 -21.40
CA THR A 261 -6.85 -3.31 -22.79
C THR A 261 -6.11 -4.59 -23.22
N ARG A 262 -5.52 -4.60 -24.40
CA ARG A 262 -4.64 -5.69 -24.84
C ARG A 262 -3.16 -5.34 -24.70
N ASP A 263 -2.83 -4.27 -24.00
CA ASP A 263 -1.47 -3.79 -23.79
C ASP A 263 -1.19 -3.60 -22.30
N PRO A 264 -0.84 -4.68 -21.58
CA PRO A 264 -0.58 -4.62 -20.13
C PRO A 264 0.53 -3.64 -19.75
N HIS A 265 1.56 -3.54 -20.59
CA HIS A 265 2.67 -2.61 -20.38
C HIS A 265 2.17 -1.16 -20.35
N ARG A 266 1.47 -0.74 -21.40
CA ARG A 266 0.96 0.62 -21.50
C ARG A 266 -0.04 0.93 -20.38
N GLU A 267 -0.93 -0.01 -20.09
CA GLU A 267 -1.96 0.20 -19.06
C GLU A 267 -1.36 0.34 -17.67
N PHE A 268 -0.31 -0.43 -17.35
CA PHE A 268 0.41 -0.30 -16.09
C PHE A 268 1.13 1.07 -16.00
N CYS A 269 1.82 1.49 -17.08
CA CYS A 269 2.43 2.82 -17.13
C CYS A 269 1.40 3.95 -16.97
N ASP A 270 0.24 3.84 -17.65
CA ASP A 270 -0.85 4.81 -17.53
C ASP A 270 -1.38 4.88 -16.09
N MET A 271 -1.46 3.75 -15.39
CA MET A 271 -1.83 3.69 -13.97
C MET A 271 -0.81 4.42 -13.08
N ILE A 272 0.49 4.10 -13.20
CA ILE A 272 1.54 4.75 -12.40
C ILE A 272 1.54 6.27 -12.66
N ARG A 273 1.48 6.67 -13.92
CA ARG A 273 1.42 8.09 -14.28
C ARG A 273 0.20 8.79 -13.66
N ALA A 274 -0.96 8.12 -13.63
CA ALA A 274 -2.16 8.66 -12.98
C ALA A 274 -2.00 8.77 -11.46
N PHE A 275 -1.37 7.80 -10.81
CA PHE A 275 -1.07 7.83 -9.38
C PHE A 275 -0.15 9.00 -9.05
N HIS A 276 0.98 9.14 -9.76
CA HIS A 276 1.95 10.21 -9.54
C HIS A 276 1.32 11.59 -9.75
N LYS A 277 0.49 11.75 -10.79
CA LYS A 277 -0.26 13.00 -11.03
C LYS A 277 -1.21 13.34 -9.87
N ALA A 278 -1.71 12.34 -9.17
CA ALA A 278 -2.59 12.50 -8.00
C ALA A 278 -1.80 12.67 -6.68
N GLY A 279 -0.47 12.64 -6.72
CA GLY A 279 0.40 12.68 -5.52
C GLY A 279 0.42 11.36 -4.74
N ILE A 280 0.12 10.24 -5.41
CA ILE A 280 0.08 8.90 -4.80
C ILE A 280 1.27 8.09 -5.31
N GLY A 281 2.11 7.59 -4.39
CA GLY A 281 3.19 6.66 -4.68
C GLY A 281 2.69 5.23 -4.85
N CYS A 282 3.47 4.41 -5.55
CA CYS A 282 3.18 2.99 -5.78
C CYS A 282 4.29 2.10 -5.25
N ILE A 283 3.94 1.20 -4.34
CA ILE A 283 4.79 0.09 -3.89
C ILE A 283 4.27 -1.18 -4.54
N MET A 284 5.14 -2.06 -4.99
CA MET A 284 4.76 -3.34 -5.56
C MET A 284 5.37 -4.50 -4.77
N GLU A 285 4.55 -5.49 -4.42
CA GLU A 285 5.05 -6.74 -3.85
C GLU A 285 5.75 -7.57 -4.90
N MET A 286 6.93 -8.09 -4.54
CA MET A 286 7.71 -9.03 -5.32
C MET A 286 8.00 -10.26 -4.47
N TYR A 287 7.38 -11.37 -4.79
CA TYR A 287 7.58 -12.64 -4.09
C TYR A 287 8.55 -13.53 -4.87
N PHE A 288 9.65 -13.91 -4.25
CA PHE A 288 10.67 -14.77 -4.84
C PHE A 288 10.79 -16.07 -4.04
N PRO A 289 10.25 -17.20 -4.54
CA PRO A 289 10.47 -18.51 -3.93
C PRO A 289 11.94 -18.93 -3.98
N ALA A 290 12.32 -19.91 -3.18
CA ALA A 290 13.70 -20.33 -2.94
C ALA A 290 14.49 -20.70 -4.23
N GLU A 291 13.80 -21.17 -5.26
CA GLU A 291 14.40 -21.62 -6.51
C GLU A 291 14.78 -20.49 -7.47
N VAL A 292 14.35 -19.26 -7.19
CA VAL A 292 14.59 -18.12 -8.08
C VAL A 292 16.06 -17.71 -8.02
N ASN A 293 16.66 -17.57 -9.23
CA ASN A 293 18.03 -17.08 -9.33
C ASN A 293 18.14 -15.65 -8.73
N PRO A 294 19.01 -15.41 -7.74
CA PRO A 294 19.14 -14.12 -7.07
C PRO A 294 19.45 -12.94 -8.00
N LEU A 295 20.24 -13.18 -9.08
CA LEU A 295 20.53 -12.15 -10.06
C LEU A 295 19.32 -11.83 -10.93
N MET A 296 18.46 -12.81 -11.22
CA MET A 296 17.21 -12.58 -11.92
C MET A 296 16.25 -11.77 -11.06
N ALA A 297 16.13 -12.08 -9.77
CA ALA A 297 15.33 -11.32 -8.83
C ALA A 297 15.78 -9.85 -8.75
N LEU A 298 17.09 -9.61 -8.58
CA LEU A 298 17.65 -8.25 -8.60
C LEU A 298 17.33 -7.51 -9.90
N ARG A 299 17.53 -8.16 -11.05
CA ARG A 299 17.22 -7.58 -12.37
C ARG A 299 15.74 -7.26 -12.54
N ALA A 300 14.85 -8.10 -12.01
CA ALA A 300 13.42 -7.83 -12.03
C ALA A 300 13.08 -6.55 -11.27
N VAL A 301 13.58 -6.37 -10.05
CA VAL A 301 13.37 -5.15 -9.27
C VAL A 301 13.91 -3.92 -9.99
N GLN A 302 15.14 -3.98 -10.54
CA GLN A 302 15.72 -2.91 -11.35
C GLN A 302 14.86 -2.59 -12.57
N PHE A 303 14.34 -3.62 -13.26
CA PHE A 303 13.51 -3.48 -14.44
C PHE A 303 12.21 -2.71 -14.15
N TRP A 304 11.50 -3.06 -13.08
CA TRP A 304 10.27 -2.36 -12.69
C TRP A 304 10.55 -0.91 -12.28
N LYS A 305 11.65 -0.66 -11.58
CA LYS A 305 12.05 0.70 -11.23
C LYS A 305 12.33 1.57 -12.45
N GLN A 306 13.08 1.02 -13.41
CA GLN A 306 13.56 1.78 -14.57
C GLN A 306 12.49 1.97 -15.65
N ASN A 307 11.60 0.97 -15.84
CA ASN A 307 10.68 0.96 -16.97
C ASN A 307 9.25 1.31 -16.59
N TYR A 308 8.88 1.09 -15.33
CA TYR A 308 7.52 1.36 -14.84
C TYR A 308 7.46 2.44 -13.78
N HIS A 309 8.60 3.03 -13.40
CA HIS A 309 8.71 4.09 -12.40
C HIS A 309 8.05 3.75 -11.05
N VAL A 310 8.02 2.47 -10.68
CA VAL A 310 7.52 2.05 -9.35
C VAL A 310 8.36 2.70 -8.26
N ASP A 311 7.74 3.27 -7.22
CA ASP A 311 8.42 4.06 -6.19
C ASP A 311 9.14 3.21 -5.15
N GLY A 312 8.69 1.98 -4.98
CA GLY A 312 9.32 1.04 -4.07
C GLY A 312 8.78 -0.38 -4.20
N PHE A 313 9.39 -1.27 -3.44
CA PHE A 313 9.08 -2.69 -3.49
C PHE A 313 8.94 -3.26 -2.08
N HIS A 314 7.94 -4.10 -1.88
CA HIS A 314 7.86 -5.00 -0.74
C HIS A 314 8.37 -6.36 -1.19
N ILE A 315 9.54 -6.74 -0.68
CA ILE A 315 10.28 -7.93 -1.10
C ILE A 315 9.95 -9.07 -0.15
N LEU A 316 9.49 -10.17 -0.71
CA LEU A 316 9.00 -11.34 0.01
C LEU A 316 9.62 -12.64 -0.54
N GLY A 317 9.59 -13.69 0.26
CA GLY A 317 9.97 -15.05 -0.12
C GLY A 317 11.43 -15.39 0.20
N GLU A 318 11.70 -16.69 0.33
CA GLU A 318 12.99 -17.24 0.76
C GLU A 318 14.12 -17.03 -0.26
N GLY A 319 13.77 -16.90 -1.55
CA GLY A 319 14.72 -16.62 -2.63
C GLY A 319 15.05 -15.13 -2.80
N ALA A 320 14.51 -14.25 -1.96
CA ALA A 320 14.72 -12.82 -2.06
C ALA A 320 16.16 -12.41 -1.72
N PRO A 321 16.94 -11.84 -2.66
CA PRO A 321 18.32 -11.44 -2.41
C PRO A 321 18.37 -10.04 -1.79
N LEU A 322 17.82 -9.87 -0.58
CA LEU A 322 17.69 -8.56 0.08
C LEU A 322 19.03 -7.82 0.16
N ASP A 323 20.09 -8.50 0.51
CA ASP A 323 21.42 -7.92 0.66
C ASP A 323 21.98 -7.35 -0.67
N LEU A 324 21.69 -7.99 -1.79
CA LEU A 324 22.03 -7.49 -3.13
C LEU A 324 21.18 -6.28 -3.51
N ILE A 325 19.87 -6.36 -3.25
CA ILE A 325 18.89 -5.30 -3.56
C ILE A 325 19.22 -4.02 -2.75
N MET A 326 19.49 -4.16 -1.45
CA MET A 326 19.82 -3.04 -0.56
C MET A 326 21.13 -2.33 -0.93
N LYS A 327 22.08 -3.05 -1.51
CA LYS A 327 23.42 -2.52 -1.89
C LYS A 327 23.49 -2.08 -3.35
N ASP A 328 22.45 -2.29 -4.14
CA ASP A 328 22.47 -2.00 -5.57
C ASP A 328 22.40 -0.49 -5.86
N GLY A 329 23.35 0.02 -6.66
CA GLY A 329 23.44 1.43 -6.98
C GLY A 329 22.32 1.96 -7.90
N LEU A 330 21.68 1.10 -8.70
CA LEU A 330 20.55 1.50 -9.55
C LEU A 330 19.25 1.64 -8.74
N LEU A 331 19.18 1.00 -7.57
CA LEU A 331 18.07 1.07 -6.65
C LEU A 331 18.28 2.11 -5.54
N ALA A 332 19.40 2.86 -5.58
CA ALA A 332 19.67 3.90 -4.59
C ALA A 332 18.52 4.92 -4.53
N GLY A 333 17.98 5.15 -3.34
CA GLY A 333 16.83 6.04 -3.14
C GLY A 333 15.45 5.40 -3.39
N THR A 334 15.40 4.16 -3.89
CA THR A 334 14.15 3.39 -4.00
C THR A 334 13.72 2.87 -2.64
N LYS A 335 12.43 2.94 -2.33
CA LYS A 335 11.90 2.38 -1.08
C LYS A 335 11.90 0.85 -1.16
N ILE A 336 12.57 0.19 -0.23
CA ILE A 336 12.55 -1.27 -0.10
C ILE A 336 11.96 -1.62 1.27
N MET A 337 10.91 -2.41 1.25
CA MET A 337 10.23 -2.90 2.43
C MET A 337 10.38 -4.42 2.50
N ALA A 338 10.75 -4.95 3.65
CA ALA A 338 10.88 -6.40 3.87
C ALA A 338 10.89 -6.71 5.36
N GLU A 339 10.85 -7.99 5.70
CA GLU A 339 11.16 -8.50 7.03
C GLU A 339 12.65 -8.85 7.14
N GLY A 340 13.23 -8.72 8.33
CA GLY A 340 14.57 -9.21 8.64
C GLY A 340 15.73 -8.49 7.95
N MET A 341 15.62 -7.20 7.65
CA MET A 341 16.68 -6.39 7.06
C MET A 341 17.75 -6.02 8.09
N ASP A 342 19.05 -6.22 7.77
CA ASP A 342 20.16 -5.75 8.59
C ASP A 342 20.64 -4.36 8.15
N THR A 343 19.84 -3.34 8.48
CA THR A 343 20.17 -1.94 8.20
C THR A 343 21.34 -1.44 9.03
N ALA A 344 21.54 -1.98 10.22
CA ALA A 344 22.65 -1.63 11.09
C ALA A 344 24.01 -2.00 10.46
N ALA A 345 24.13 -3.22 9.88
CA ALA A 345 25.32 -3.61 9.14
C ALA A 345 25.51 -2.79 7.86
N LEU A 346 24.43 -2.51 7.12
CA LEU A 346 24.48 -1.72 5.90
C LEU A 346 25.01 -0.30 6.15
N TYR A 347 24.48 0.39 7.14
CA TYR A 347 24.85 1.76 7.47
C TYR A 347 26.03 1.85 8.46
N LYS A 348 26.59 0.70 8.90
CA LYS A 348 27.66 0.66 9.90
C LYS A 348 27.31 1.47 11.16
N ASN A 349 26.10 1.31 11.64
CA ASN A 349 25.52 2.06 12.77
C ASN A 349 25.53 3.59 12.59
N ARG A 350 25.50 4.07 11.36
CA ARG A 350 25.36 5.50 11.05
C ARG A 350 23.94 5.79 10.59
N ARG A 351 23.44 6.97 10.92
CA ARG A 351 22.17 7.44 10.41
C ARG A 351 22.28 7.76 8.90
N PRO A 352 21.38 7.22 8.04
CA PRO A 352 21.35 7.60 6.63
C PRO A 352 20.84 9.04 6.45
N GLY A 353 21.26 9.71 5.38
CA GLY A 353 20.72 11.02 5.02
C GLY A 353 19.24 10.98 4.62
N LYS A 354 18.77 9.85 4.08
CA LYS A 354 17.36 9.55 3.77
C LYS A 354 17.09 8.08 4.08
N ARG A 355 16.01 7.79 4.79
CA ARG A 355 15.56 6.41 5.02
C ARG A 355 14.94 5.87 3.74
N CYS A 356 15.53 4.81 3.17
CA CYS A 356 15.01 4.13 1.98
C CYS A 356 14.53 2.72 2.28
N PHE A 357 14.82 2.20 3.46
CA PHE A 357 14.42 0.86 3.89
C PHE A 357 13.38 0.92 4.98
N ALA A 358 12.44 -0.03 5.01
CA ALA A 358 11.46 -0.14 6.07
C ALA A 358 11.15 -1.60 6.41
N GLU A 359 11.05 -1.90 7.70
CA GLU A 359 10.70 -3.22 8.21
C GLU A 359 9.18 -3.36 8.36
N TYR A 360 8.63 -4.49 7.90
CA TYR A 360 7.26 -4.88 8.22
C TYR A 360 7.18 -5.40 9.65
N ASN A 361 6.39 -4.73 10.50
CA ASN A 361 6.38 -4.93 11.94
C ASN A 361 5.30 -5.93 12.38
N LEU A 362 5.57 -7.23 12.17
CA LEU A 362 4.69 -8.31 12.64
C LEU A 362 4.42 -8.22 14.15
N GLY A 363 5.42 -7.80 14.93
CA GLY A 363 5.25 -7.63 16.36
C GLY A 363 4.21 -6.56 16.73
N PHE A 364 4.06 -5.50 15.93
CA PHE A 364 2.98 -4.53 16.13
C PHE A 364 1.61 -5.18 15.98
N LEU A 365 1.41 -5.95 14.91
CA LEU A 365 0.17 -6.69 14.68
C LEU A 365 -0.18 -7.59 15.89
N GLN A 366 0.77 -8.40 16.34
CA GLN A 366 0.54 -9.36 17.41
C GLN A 366 0.23 -8.68 18.75
N ASP A 367 1.06 -7.72 19.16
CA ASP A 367 0.94 -7.07 20.46
C ASP A 367 -0.30 -6.17 20.53
N MET A 368 -0.59 -5.42 19.45
CA MET A 368 -1.75 -4.53 19.42
C MET A 368 -3.08 -5.30 19.36
N ARG A 369 -3.16 -6.42 18.65
CA ARG A 369 -4.34 -7.31 18.67
C ARG A 369 -4.57 -7.91 20.05
N ARG A 370 -3.51 -8.36 20.74
CA ARG A 370 -3.59 -8.87 22.10
C ARG A 370 -4.07 -7.82 23.09
N PHE A 371 -3.56 -6.60 23.00
CA PHE A 371 -4.01 -5.48 23.83
C PHE A 371 -5.46 -5.09 23.53
N LEU A 372 -5.85 -5.03 22.26
CA LEU A 372 -7.21 -4.72 21.80
C LEU A 372 -8.25 -5.69 22.39
N LYS A 373 -7.93 -6.98 22.47
CA LYS A 373 -8.83 -7.99 23.07
C LYS A 373 -8.72 -8.10 24.60
N SER A 374 -7.83 -7.31 25.24
CA SER A 374 -7.59 -7.25 26.69
C SER A 374 -6.79 -8.42 27.27
N ASP A 375 -5.81 -8.93 26.56
CA ASP A 375 -4.86 -9.89 27.13
C ASP A 375 -4.06 -9.25 28.27
N GLU A 376 -3.55 -10.09 29.16
CA GLU A 376 -2.69 -9.70 30.26
C GLU A 376 -1.28 -9.40 29.76
N ASP A 377 -0.53 -8.61 30.57
CA ASP A 377 0.89 -8.30 30.37
C ASP A 377 1.23 -7.63 29.02
N MET A 378 0.32 -6.77 28.52
CA MET A 378 0.52 -6.13 27.22
C MET A 378 1.04 -4.70 27.30
N VAL A 379 0.93 -4.01 28.44
CA VAL A 379 1.31 -2.59 28.54
C VAL A 379 2.77 -2.34 28.20
N PRO A 380 3.76 -3.13 28.65
CA PRO A 380 5.16 -2.93 28.27
C PRO A 380 5.39 -3.10 26.75
N ALA A 381 4.77 -4.10 26.13
CA ALA A 381 4.88 -4.33 24.70
C ALA A 381 4.25 -3.17 23.90
N VAL A 382 3.07 -2.73 24.31
CA VAL A 382 2.36 -1.59 23.68
C VAL A 382 3.15 -0.29 23.81
N GLN A 383 3.73 -0.01 24.96
CA GLN A 383 4.62 1.14 25.15
C GLN A 383 5.78 1.12 24.14
N TYR A 384 6.42 -0.03 23.98
CA TYR A 384 7.48 -0.20 22.98
C TYR A 384 6.95 0.02 21.56
N ARG A 385 5.82 -0.59 21.17
CA ARG A 385 5.28 -0.52 19.81
C ARG A 385 4.83 0.89 19.42
N ILE A 386 4.22 1.64 20.34
CA ILE A 386 3.75 3.02 20.05
C ILE A 386 4.90 3.95 19.69
N ARG A 387 6.06 3.80 20.33
CA ARG A 387 7.21 4.69 20.13
C ARG A 387 8.21 4.20 19.08
N HIS A 388 8.11 2.93 18.65
CA HIS A 388 9.13 2.29 17.81
C HIS A 388 9.19 2.93 16.42
N ASN A 389 10.26 3.69 16.17
CA ASN A 389 10.55 4.37 14.92
C ASN A 389 12.06 4.65 14.84
N PRO A 390 12.88 3.66 14.44
CA PRO A 390 14.34 3.76 14.39
C PRO A 390 14.83 4.86 13.44
N ASP A 391 16.02 5.40 13.72
CA ASP A 391 16.61 6.49 12.94
C ASP A 391 17.16 6.04 11.58
N ASP A 392 17.46 4.76 11.41
CA ASP A 392 18.11 4.20 10.23
C ASP A 392 17.14 3.59 9.21
N HIS A 393 15.93 3.21 9.62
CA HIS A 393 14.90 2.67 8.72
C HIS A 393 13.49 3.08 9.15
N GLY A 394 12.53 2.93 8.23
CA GLY A 394 11.11 3.06 8.53
C GLY A 394 10.55 1.78 9.15
N VAL A 395 9.40 1.88 9.79
CA VAL A 395 8.65 0.74 10.36
C VAL A 395 7.24 0.77 9.84
N ILE A 396 6.82 -0.29 9.14
CA ILE A 396 5.45 -0.43 8.62
C ILE A 396 4.60 -1.12 9.67
N ASN A 397 3.76 -0.35 10.35
CA ASN A 397 2.82 -0.85 11.34
C ASN A 397 1.51 -1.26 10.68
N TYR A 398 0.94 -2.37 11.09
CA TYR A 398 -0.34 -2.85 10.58
C TYR A 398 -1.06 -3.71 11.64
N ILE A 399 -2.37 -3.75 11.56
CA ILE A 399 -3.21 -4.59 12.43
C ILE A 399 -3.76 -5.77 11.63
N THR A 400 -3.95 -5.60 10.34
CA THR A 400 -4.52 -6.56 9.41
C THR A 400 -3.76 -6.52 8.08
N CYS A 401 -3.70 -7.66 7.41
CA CYS A 401 -3.16 -7.80 6.05
C CYS A 401 -3.92 -8.93 5.33
N GLN A 402 -3.49 -9.29 4.13
CA GLN A 402 -4.10 -10.38 3.37
C GLN A 402 -3.99 -11.74 4.06
N ASP A 403 -2.89 -11.98 4.79
CA ASP A 403 -2.67 -13.19 5.58
C ASP A 403 -3.21 -12.97 6.99
N GLY A 404 -4.41 -13.47 7.24
CA GLY A 404 -5.13 -13.30 8.48
C GLY A 404 -6.56 -12.75 8.28
N PHE A 405 -7.21 -12.42 9.40
CA PHE A 405 -8.54 -11.81 9.37
C PHE A 405 -8.49 -10.35 8.90
N THR A 406 -9.51 -9.92 8.14
CA THR A 406 -9.84 -8.50 7.98
C THR A 406 -10.18 -7.88 9.34
N LEU A 407 -10.18 -6.56 9.44
CA LEU A 407 -10.49 -5.90 10.72
C LEU A 407 -11.90 -6.21 11.23
N ASN A 408 -12.86 -6.33 10.35
CA ASN A 408 -14.22 -6.75 10.73
C ASN A 408 -14.27 -8.21 11.20
N ASP A 409 -13.51 -9.10 10.55
CA ASP A 409 -13.47 -10.51 10.94
C ASP A 409 -12.67 -10.70 12.24
N LEU A 410 -11.63 -9.90 12.49
CA LEU A 410 -10.87 -9.89 13.73
C LEU A 410 -11.73 -9.65 14.97
N VAL A 411 -12.79 -8.86 14.84
CA VAL A 411 -13.75 -8.55 15.92
C VAL A 411 -15.05 -9.36 15.84
N SER A 412 -15.13 -10.29 14.88
CA SER A 412 -16.33 -11.07 14.60
C SER A 412 -16.15 -12.58 14.73
N TYR A 413 -14.92 -13.07 14.66
CA TYR A 413 -14.61 -14.49 14.68
C TYR A 413 -13.51 -14.83 15.68
N ASN A 414 -13.69 -15.89 16.47
CA ASN A 414 -12.63 -16.48 17.27
C ASN A 414 -11.86 -17.55 16.50
N TYR A 415 -12.57 -18.23 15.59
CA TYR A 415 -12.05 -19.36 14.84
C TYR A 415 -12.02 -19.03 13.33
N LYS A 416 -11.06 -19.61 12.62
CA LYS A 416 -11.00 -19.50 11.15
C LYS A 416 -12.09 -20.34 10.50
N HIS A 417 -12.58 -19.87 9.37
CA HIS A 417 -13.58 -20.50 8.52
C HIS A 417 -13.09 -20.60 7.09
N ASN A 418 -12.06 -21.46 6.87
CA ASN A 418 -11.39 -21.65 5.59
C ASN A 418 -11.96 -22.83 4.78
N GLU A 419 -13.15 -23.35 5.14
CA GLU A 419 -13.75 -24.52 4.48
C GLU A 419 -13.90 -24.31 2.97
N ALA A 420 -14.13 -23.07 2.54
CA ALA A 420 -14.25 -22.70 1.13
C ALA A 420 -12.94 -22.90 0.33
N ASN A 421 -11.77 -22.99 1.00
CA ASN A 421 -10.49 -23.24 0.36
C ASN A 421 -10.29 -24.70 -0.05
N GLY A 422 -11.15 -25.62 0.43
CA GLY A 422 -11.08 -27.04 0.05
C GLY A 422 -10.04 -27.86 0.82
N GLU A 423 -9.35 -27.28 1.81
CA GLU A 423 -8.31 -27.93 2.62
C GLU A 423 -8.79 -28.42 3.99
N GLY A 424 -10.12 -28.54 4.16
CA GLY A 424 -10.71 -29.00 5.40
C GLY A 424 -10.47 -28.09 6.60
N ASN A 425 -10.28 -26.78 6.35
CA ASN A 425 -9.99 -25.76 7.36
C ASN A 425 -8.63 -25.97 8.08
N ASN A 426 -7.68 -26.66 7.44
CA ASN A 426 -6.33 -26.90 8.01
C ASN A 426 -5.33 -25.78 7.65
N ASP A 427 -5.59 -25.05 6.59
CA ASP A 427 -4.77 -23.95 6.08
C ASP A 427 -4.93 -22.65 6.89
N GLY A 428 -3.99 -21.72 6.75
CA GLY A 428 -3.97 -20.45 7.46
C GLY A 428 -3.65 -20.57 8.96
N CYS A 429 -3.44 -19.43 9.61
CA CYS A 429 -3.05 -19.35 11.00
C CYS A 429 -4.21 -19.81 11.92
N SER A 430 -3.91 -20.72 12.88
CA SER A 430 -4.92 -21.19 13.83
C SER A 430 -5.19 -20.22 14.98
N TYR A 431 -4.29 -19.26 15.22
CA TYR A 431 -4.41 -18.29 16.29
C TYR A 431 -4.26 -16.85 15.80
N ASN A 432 -5.39 -16.16 15.65
CA ASN A 432 -5.45 -14.84 15.02
C ASN A 432 -5.39 -13.66 16.01
N TYR A 433 -5.26 -13.91 17.31
CA TYR A 433 -5.39 -12.89 18.36
C TYR A 433 -6.70 -12.11 18.26
N SER A 434 -7.78 -12.78 17.83
CA SER A 434 -9.10 -12.20 17.57
C SER A 434 -10.05 -12.32 18.77
N TRP A 435 -11.14 -11.58 18.72
CA TRP A 435 -12.24 -11.69 19.68
C TRP A 435 -13.58 -11.40 19.00
N ASN A 436 -14.50 -12.37 19.02
CA ASN A 436 -15.80 -12.27 18.35
C ASN A 436 -16.81 -11.31 19.01
N CYS A 437 -16.41 -10.59 20.07
CA CYS A 437 -17.27 -9.73 20.86
C CYS A 437 -18.50 -10.44 21.48
N GLY A 438 -18.38 -11.77 21.72
CA GLY A 438 -19.39 -12.59 22.37
C GLY A 438 -20.34 -13.35 21.44
N ILE A 439 -20.21 -13.21 20.11
CA ILE A 439 -20.98 -13.99 19.13
C ILE A 439 -20.10 -14.26 17.90
N GLU A 440 -19.96 -15.54 17.55
CA GLU A 440 -19.23 -15.96 16.36
C GLU A 440 -20.00 -15.57 15.09
N GLY A 441 -19.30 -14.93 14.15
CA GLY A 441 -19.84 -14.52 12.88
C GLY A 441 -20.84 -13.33 12.92
N PRO A 442 -21.62 -13.12 11.86
CA PRO A 442 -22.52 -11.98 11.73
C PRO A 442 -23.59 -11.92 12.84
N SER A 443 -23.89 -10.72 13.36
CA SER A 443 -24.88 -10.53 14.41
C SER A 443 -25.83 -9.37 14.11
N ARG A 444 -27.12 -9.57 14.41
CA ARG A 444 -28.15 -8.52 14.36
C ARG A 444 -28.32 -7.78 15.70
N LYS A 445 -27.72 -8.30 16.80
CA LYS A 445 -27.81 -7.67 18.12
C LYS A 445 -27.07 -6.34 18.13
N GLN A 446 -27.77 -5.26 18.47
CA GLN A 446 -27.23 -3.90 18.43
C GLN A 446 -25.97 -3.75 19.30
N TRP A 447 -26.00 -4.28 20.54
CA TRP A 447 -24.86 -4.16 21.45
C TRP A 447 -23.58 -4.87 20.92
N ILE A 448 -23.72 -6.01 20.19
CA ILE A 448 -22.60 -6.69 19.54
C ILE A 448 -22.03 -5.81 18.42
N ARG A 449 -22.90 -5.26 17.56
CA ARG A 449 -22.48 -4.39 16.45
C ARG A 449 -21.77 -3.14 16.97
N GLN A 450 -22.31 -2.52 18.02
CA GLN A 450 -21.69 -1.36 18.66
C GLN A 450 -20.32 -1.71 19.29
N MET A 451 -20.21 -2.87 19.94
CA MET A 451 -18.93 -3.33 20.49
C MET A 451 -17.90 -3.55 19.39
N ARG A 452 -18.27 -4.20 18.28
CA ARG A 452 -17.39 -4.41 17.12
C ARG A 452 -16.97 -3.11 16.49
N GLU A 453 -17.87 -2.16 16.26
CA GLU A 453 -17.54 -0.84 15.72
C GLU A 453 -16.57 -0.09 16.63
N ARG A 454 -16.79 -0.11 17.95
CA ARG A 454 -15.88 0.46 18.94
C ARG A 454 -14.48 -0.15 18.86
N GLN A 455 -14.40 -1.48 18.79
CA GLN A 455 -13.12 -2.19 18.66
C GLN A 455 -12.39 -1.85 17.35
N MET A 456 -13.11 -1.77 16.21
CA MET A 456 -12.51 -1.38 14.93
C MET A 456 -12.01 0.07 14.97
N ARG A 457 -12.77 1.02 15.53
CA ARG A 457 -12.32 2.41 15.71
C ARG A 457 -11.09 2.48 16.62
N ALA A 458 -11.06 1.70 17.70
CA ALA A 458 -9.92 1.62 18.61
C ALA A 458 -8.67 1.05 17.91
N ALA A 459 -8.83 0.03 17.05
CA ALA A 459 -7.75 -0.53 16.25
C ALA A 459 -7.15 0.52 15.29
N PHE A 460 -7.99 1.30 14.59
CA PHE A 460 -7.51 2.42 13.76
C PHE A 460 -6.82 3.51 14.58
N ALA A 461 -7.33 3.84 15.76
CA ALA A 461 -6.68 4.80 16.64
C ALA A 461 -5.30 4.32 17.10
N MET A 462 -5.16 3.03 17.47
CA MET A 462 -3.86 2.43 17.80
C MET A 462 -2.88 2.50 16.63
N LEU A 463 -3.34 2.20 15.42
CA LEU A 463 -2.51 2.22 14.21
C LEU A 463 -2.08 3.66 13.85
N LEU A 464 -3.03 4.60 13.82
CA LEU A 464 -2.81 5.94 13.30
C LEU A 464 -2.12 6.88 14.30
N PHE A 465 -2.19 6.61 15.61
CA PHE A 465 -1.57 7.44 16.64
C PHE A 465 -0.30 6.82 17.25
N SER A 466 0.24 5.79 16.63
CA SER A 466 1.59 5.27 16.90
C SER A 466 2.61 5.88 15.94
N GLN A 467 3.87 5.95 16.37
CA GLN A 467 4.98 6.30 15.50
C GLN A 467 5.18 5.23 14.40
N GLY A 468 5.89 5.57 13.33
CA GLY A 468 6.08 4.69 12.15
C GLY A 468 5.02 4.90 11.08
N VAL A 469 5.00 4.04 10.07
CA VAL A 469 4.13 4.11 8.88
C VAL A 469 2.88 3.26 9.11
N PRO A 470 1.67 3.84 9.13
CA PRO A 470 0.45 3.05 9.19
C PRO A 470 0.15 2.42 7.83
N MET A 471 -0.01 1.10 7.78
CA MET A 471 -0.53 0.38 6.64
C MET A 471 -1.98 -0.05 6.91
N ILE A 472 -2.89 0.39 6.07
CA ILE A 472 -4.31 0.02 6.07
C ILE A 472 -4.53 -1.06 5.02
N TYR A 473 -5.10 -2.19 5.41
CA TYR A 473 -5.55 -3.21 4.46
C TYR A 473 -6.86 -2.77 3.81
N GLY A 474 -6.86 -2.69 2.48
CA GLY A 474 -7.95 -2.07 1.73
C GLY A 474 -9.31 -2.71 2.01
N GLY A 475 -10.29 -1.88 2.39
CA GLY A 475 -11.63 -2.30 2.76
C GLY A 475 -11.91 -2.36 4.27
N ASP A 476 -10.88 -2.34 5.13
CA ASP A 476 -11.08 -2.35 6.57
C ASP A 476 -11.85 -1.10 7.05
N GLU A 477 -11.60 0.05 6.43
CA GLU A 477 -12.26 1.32 6.71
C GLU A 477 -13.76 1.32 6.42
N ILE A 478 -14.21 0.37 5.59
CA ILE A 478 -15.64 0.16 5.28
C ILE A 478 -16.18 -1.14 5.88
N GLY A 479 -15.39 -1.80 6.74
CA GLY A 479 -15.78 -3.04 7.43
C GLY A 479 -15.97 -4.22 6.48
N ASN A 480 -15.08 -4.40 5.53
CA ASN A 480 -15.04 -5.57 4.65
C ASN A 480 -14.86 -6.85 5.47
N SER A 481 -15.46 -7.95 5.01
CA SER A 481 -15.37 -9.26 5.64
C SER A 481 -15.04 -10.31 4.59
N GLN A 482 -14.18 -11.25 4.96
CA GLN A 482 -13.89 -12.47 4.23
C GLN A 482 -14.65 -13.67 4.83
N GLU A 483 -15.75 -13.38 5.57
CA GLU A 483 -16.63 -14.38 6.20
C GLU A 483 -15.91 -15.32 7.18
N GLY A 484 -14.83 -14.79 7.82
CA GLY A 484 -13.98 -15.56 8.74
C GLY A 484 -12.94 -16.43 8.05
N ASN A 485 -12.78 -16.31 6.73
CA ASN A 485 -11.65 -16.90 6.03
C ASN A 485 -10.40 -16.05 6.25
N ASN A 486 -9.40 -16.61 6.93
CA ASN A 486 -8.15 -15.91 7.23
C ASN A 486 -7.00 -16.25 6.28
N ASN A 487 -7.29 -16.94 5.17
CA ASN A 487 -6.31 -17.35 4.17
C ASN A 487 -6.95 -17.42 2.77
N ALA A 488 -7.49 -16.30 2.30
CA ALA A 488 -8.27 -16.23 1.06
C ALA A 488 -7.42 -16.33 -0.22
N TYR A 489 -6.29 -17.04 -0.17
CA TYR A 489 -5.29 -17.13 -1.24
C TYR A 489 -5.82 -17.72 -2.56
N CYS A 490 -6.89 -18.50 -2.51
CA CYS A 490 -7.51 -19.18 -3.65
C CYS A 490 -8.95 -18.67 -3.93
N GLN A 491 -9.38 -17.54 -3.33
CA GLN A 491 -10.76 -17.08 -3.36
C GLN A 491 -10.97 -15.92 -4.37
N ASP A 492 -11.05 -16.24 -5.67
CA ASP A 492 -11.47 -15.26 -6.69
C ASP A 492 -13.00 -15.15 -6.74
N ASN A 493 -13.62 -14.81 -5.62
CA ASN A 493 -15.07 -14.66 -5.45
C ASN A 493 -15.40 -13.62 -4.36
N SER A 494 -16.64 -13.57 -3.88
CA SER A 494 -17.08 -12.61 -2.86
C SER A 494 -16.31 -12.66 -1.55
N ILE A 495 -15.62 -13.76 -1.22
CA ILE A 495 -14.78 -13.87 -0.03
C ILE A 495 -13.51 -13.01 -0.21
N GLY A 496 -12.84 -13.13 -1.37
CA GLY A 496 -11.61 -12.39 -1.65
C GLY A 496 -11.83 -10.97 -2.21
N TRP A 497 -13.07 -10.60 -2.61
CA TRP A 497 -13.36 -9.29 -3.21
C TRP A 497 -13.92 -8.30 -2.19
N ILE A 498 -13.61 -6.99 -2.38
CA ILE A 498 -14.14 -5.93 -1.52
C ILE A 498 -15.64 -5.72 -1.76
N ASP A 499 -16.42 -5.76 -0.68
CA ASP A 499 -17.86 -5.43 -0.71
C ASP A 499 -18.09 -3.91 -0.56
N TRP A 500 -18.14 -3.20 -1.68
CA TRP A 500 -18.34 -1.76 -1.73
C TRP A 500 -19.68 -1.27 -1.19
N ARG A 501 -20.63 -2.16 -0.86
CA ARG A 501 -21.85 -1.80 -0.14
C ARG A 501 -21.53 -1.32 1.29
N GLY A 502 -20.34 -1.67 1.79
CA GLY A 502 -19.77 -1.16 3.04
C GLY A 502 -19.74 0.35 3.15
N LEU A 503 -19.51 1.08 2.04
CA LEU A 503 -19.53 2.55 2.01
C LEU A 503 -20.81 3.15 2.63
N ARG A 504 -21.96 2.53 2.37
CA ARG A 504 -23.26 2.97 2.92
C ARG A 504 -23.57 2.32 4.27
N ARG A 505 -23.23 1.05 4.42
CA ARG A 505 -23.54 0.27 5.63
C ARG A 505 -22.73 0.74 6.84
N ASN A 506 -21.47 1.12 6.61
CA ASN A 506 -20.51 1.49 7.64
C ASN A 506 -19.99 2.94 7.43
N ALA A 507 -20.88 3.85 6.99
CA ALA A 507 -20.52 5.24 6.70
C ALA A 507 -19.94 5.97 7.92
N SER A 508 -20.40 5.67 9.12
CA SER A 508 -19.89 6.20 10.38
C SER A 508 -18.42 5.80 10.62
N MET A 509 -18.09 4.53 10.33
CA MET A 509 -16.73 4.03 10.44
C MET A 509 -15.80 4.70 9.42
N LEU A 510 -16.23 4.80 8.16
CA LEU A 510 -15.47 5.49 7.11
C LEU A 510 -15.21 6.96 7.48
N ALA A 511 -16.22 7.67 8.00
CA ALA A 511 -16.07 9.06 8.45
C ALA A 511 -15.06 9.17 9.60
N PHE A 512 -15.09 8.23 10.56
CA PHE A 512 -14.12 8.15 11.63
C PHE A 512 -12.69 7.98 11.08
N VAL A 513 -12.45 7.02 10.17
CA VAL A 513 -11.11 6.75 9.62
C VAL A 513 -10.59 7.96 8.84
N LYS A 514 -11.40 8.61 8.00
CA LYS A 514 -11.02 9.84 7.29
C LYS A 514 -10.53 10.93 8.24
N LYS A 515 -11.26 11.17 9.33
CA LYS A 515 -10.90 12.19 10.34
C LYS A 515 -9.67 11.78 11.15
N ALA A 516 -9.49 10.50 11.47
CA ALA A 516 -8.31 10.01 12.17
C ALA A 516 -7.04 10.14 11.31
N VAL A 517 -7.13 9.84 10.01
CA VAL A 517 -6.03 10.08 9.05
C VAL A 517 -5.75 11.59 8.94
N ALA A 518 -6.78 12.43 8.86
CA ALA A 518 -6.62 13.88 8.79
C ALA A 518 -5.94 14.44 10.06
N LEU A 519 -6.33 13.95 11.26
CA LEU A 519 -5.69 14.32 12.53
C LEU A 519 -4.21 13.94 12.54
N ARG A 520 -3.86 12.71 12.13
CA ARG A 520 -2.46 12.31 12.02
C ARG A 520 -1.66 13.24 11.11
N LYS A 521 -2.19 13.55 9.93
CA LYS A 521 -1.51 14.42 8.94
C LYS A 521 -1.39 15.88 9.42
N ALA A 522 -2.32 16.34 10.25
CA ALA A 522 -2.28 17.69 10.80
C ALA A 522 -1.23 17.86 11.90
N HIS A 523 -0.80 16.78 12.55
CA HIS A 523 0.11 16.80 13.69
C HIS A 523 1.39 16.02 13.45
N PRO A 524 2.47 16.66 12.97
CA PRO A 524 3.77 16.02 12.72
C PRO A 524 4.34 15.26 13.94
N VAL A 525 3.99 15.63 15.14
CA VAL A 525 4.42 14.93 16.37
C VAL A 525 3.94 13.47 16.42
N LEU A 526 2.89 13.10 15.65
CA LEU A 526 2.40 11.71 15.50
C LEU A 526 3.21 10.88 14.53
N HIS A 527 4.06 11.50 13.69
CA HIS A 527 4.77 10.82 12.61
C HIS A 527 6.19 11.35 12.39
N MET A 528 6.93 11.41 13.51
CA MET A 528 8.30 11.92 13.51
C MET A 528 9.23 11.16 12.56
N SER A 529 10.18 11.87 11.98
CA SER A 529 11.24 11.27 11.16
C SER A 529 12.37 10.65 12.00
N GLU A 530 12.38 10.88 13.30
CA GLU A 530 13.39 10.43 14.26
C GLU A 530 12.75 9.63 15.39
N SER A 531 13.58 8.82 16.07
CA SER A 531 13.14 8.06 17.24
C SER A 531 12.83 8.97 18.42
N MET A 532 11.76 8.65 19.15
CA MET A 532 11.40 9.31 20.41
C MET A 532 12.40 8.94 21.50
N LYS A 533 12.86 9.94 22.28
CA LYS A 533 13.93 9.78 23.28
C LYS A 533 13.40 9.69 24.71
N GLU A 534 12.12 9.96 24.93
CA GLU A 534 11.48 10.03 26.25
C GLU A 534 12.24 10.99 27.20
N ALA A 535 12.79 12.07 26.67
CA ALA A 535 13.63 13.01 27.39
C ALA A 535 13.41 14.46 26.93
N ASP A 536 13.61 15.42 27.85
CA ASP A 536 13.61 16.84 27.51
C ASP A 536 15.01 17.29 27.01
N TYR A 537 15.33 16.94 25.76
CA TYR A 537 16.62 17.30 25.15
C TYR A 537 16.65 18.69 24.50
N LEU A 538 15.52 19.36 24.40
CA LEU A 538 15.41 20.74 23.89
C LEU A 538 15.18 21.78 24.99
N GLY A 539 15.10 21.37 26.28
CA GLY A 539 14.84 22.26 27.40
C GLY A 539 13.44 22.91 27.36
N LYS A 540 12.43 22.15 26.91
CA LYS A 540 11.04 22.62 26.78
C LYS A 540 10.22 22.47 28.07
N GLY A 541 10.79 21.82 29.10
CA GLY A 541 10.11 21.49 30.34
C GLY A 541 9.30 20.19 30.28
N PHE A 542 9.27 19.51 29.12
CA PHE A 542 8.56 18.26 28.86
C PHE A 542 9.40 17.34 27.99
N PRO A 543 9.37 16.02 28.21
CA PRO A 543 9.94 15.06 27.25
C PRO A 543 9.13 15.07 25.95
N ASP A 544 9.77 14.65 24.86
CA ASP A 544 9.12 14.51 23.55
C ASP A 544 7.94 13.52 23.58
N MET A 545 8.08 12.45 24.37
CA MET A 545 7.02 11.47 24.67
C MET A 545 7.07 11.07 26.14
N SER A 546 5.89 10.81 26.74
CA SER A 546 5.80 10.26 28.10
C SER A 546 4.58 9.36 28.26
N PHE A 547 4.67 8.47 29.26
CA PHE A 547 3.65 7.48 29.54
C PHE A 547 3.02 7.67 30.93
N HIS A 548 1.72 7.45 31.02
CA HIS A 548 0.90 7.73 32.17
C HIS A 548 -0.09 6.60 32.46
N GLY A 549 -0.61 6.55 33.66
CA GLY A 549 -1.65 5.63 34.09
C GLY A 549 -2.67 6.32 34.98
N GLU A 550 -3.01 5.72 36.11
CA GLU A 550 -3.88 6.34 37.15
C GLU A 550 -3.19 7.55 37.79
N ARG A 551 -1.87 7.65 37.64
CA ARG A 551 -1.07 8.82 38.07
C ARG A 551 -0.32 9.37 36.85
N ALA A 552 -0.25 10.69 36.77
CA ALA A 552 0.59 11.35 35.79
C ALA A 552 2.07 10.98 36.00
N TRP A 553 2.81 10.78 34.88
CA TRP A 553 4.23 10.42 34.88
C TRP A 553 4.54 9.03 35.45
N PHE A 554 3.52 8.20 35.63
CA PHE A 554 3.67 6.83 36.09
C PHE A 554 2.76 5.90 35.29
N CYS A 555 3.33 5.01 34.51
CA CYS A 555 2.63 3.95 33.78
C CYS A 555 2.68 2.66 34.60
N ASN A 556 1.51 2.10 34.93
CA ASN A 556 1.44 0.84 35.65
C ASN A 556 1.76 -0.34 34.71
N MET A 557 2.87 -1.03 34.99
CA MET A 557 3.38 -2.17 34.21
C MET A 557 2.96 -3.55 34.75
N GLU A 558 2.06 -3.58 35.73
CA GLU A 558 1.56 -4.86 36.25
C GLU A 558 0.82 -5.64 35.16
N ASN A 559 0.90 -6.97 35.21
CA ASN A 559 0.29 -7.87 34.23
C ASN A 559 -1.24 -7.70 34.10
N THR A 560 -1.90 -7.21 35.14
CA THR A 560 -3.34 -6.91 35.18
C THR A 560 -3.70 -5.58 34.54
N SER A 561 -2.72 -4.69 34.28
CA SER A 561 -2.95 -3.40 33.66
C SER A 561 -3.37 -3.55 32.21
N ARG A 562 -4.42 -2.84 31.80
CA ARG A 562 -4.97 -2.83 30.43
C ARG A 562 -5.23 -1.40 29.95
N MET A 563 -4.51 -0.45 30.53
CA MET A 563 -4.64 0.95 30.18
C MET A 563 -3.27 1.64 30.14
N ILE A 564 -3.17 2.63 29.28
CA ILE A 564 -1.98 3.46 29.12
C ILE A 564 -2.40 4.84 28.59
N GLY A 565 -1.81 5.90 29.14
CA GLY A 565 -1.86 7.24 28.60
C GLY A 565 -0.54 7.61 27.95
N VAL A 566 -0.58 8.23 26.79
CA VAL A 566 0.61 8.64 26.02
C VAL A 566 0.50 10.13 25.74
N MET A 567 1.44 10.93 26.24
CA MET A 567 1.57 12.33 25.88
C MET A 567 2.68 12.52 24.86
N LEU A 568 2.41 13.29 23.83
CA LEU A 568 3.36 13.81 22.86
C LEU A 568 3.48 15.33 23.03
N CYS A 569 4.71 15.81 23.16
CA CYS A 569 4.98 17.25 23.27
C CYS A 569 5.21 17.84 21.87
N GLY A 570 4.28 18.65 21.40
CA GLY A 570 4.35 19.26 20.07
C GLY A 570 5.54 20.20 19.85
N ALA A 571 6.19 20.68 20.91
CA ALA A 571 7.37 21.53 20.81
C ALA A 571 8.57 20.85 20.11
N TYR A 572 8.54 19.52 19.94
CA TYR A 572 9.55 18.72 19.23
C TYR A 572 9.24 18.54 17.76
N ALA A 573 8.07 18.95 17.28
CA ALA A 573 7.66 18.90 15.89
C ALA A 573 7.34 20.30 15.35
N LYS A 574 7.45 20.49 14.04
CA LYS A 574 7.14 21.74 13.37
C LYS A 574 6.01 21.57 12.37
N LEU A 575 5.05 22.46 12.44
CA LEU A 575 4.01 22.62 11.44
C LEU A 575 4.59 23.21 10.15
N PRO A 576 3.88 23.11 9.01
CA PRO A 576 4.37 23.65 7.73
C PRO A 576 4.67 25.15 7.74
N ASP A 577 4.03 25.92 8.63
CA ASP A 577 4.27 27.35 8.81
C ASP A 577 5.48 27.68 9.70
N GLY A 578 6.15 26.64 10.22
CA GLY A 578 7.31 26.76 11.11
C GLY A 578 6.97 26.90 12.60
N SER A 579 5.69 27.00 12.97
CA SER A 579 5.26 26.99 14.36
C SER A 579 5.46 25.61 15.01
N GLU A 580 5.43 25.56 16.33
CA GLU A 580 5.43 24.31 17.09
C GLU A 580 4.07 23.63 16.95
N ASP A 581 4.08 22.28 16.91
CA ASP A 581 2.87 21.49 16.94
C ASP A 581 2.20 21.53 18.34
N ASP A 582 1.01 20.99 18.45
CA ASP A 582 0.26 20.93 19.70
C ASP A 582 0.69 19.77 20.60
N PHE A 583 0.44 19.91 21.89
CA PHE A 583 0.47 18.77 22.79
C PHE A 583 -0.69 17.83 22.46
N LEU A 584 -0.41 16.55 22.31
CA LEU A 584 -1.42 15.51 22.12
C LEU A 584 -1.35 14.50 23.26
N TYR A 585 -2.50 14.02 23.69
CA TYR A 585 -2.60 12.98 24.69
C TYR A 585 -3.57 11.90 24.21
N THR A 586 -3.11 10.65 24.15
CA THR A 586 -3.93 9.51 23.78
C THR A 586 -4.11 8.61 25.01
N GLY A 587 -5.35 8.43 25.47
CA GLY A 587 -5.71 7.53 26.55
C GLY A 587 -6.30 6.23 26.00
N TYR A 588 -5.65 5.10 26.26
CA TYR A 588 -6.10 3.75 25.88
C TYR A 588 -6.64 3.04 27.12
N ASN A 589 -7.88 2.56 27.07
CA ASN A 589 -8.46 1.72 28.10
C ASN A 589 -9.08 0.48 27.46
N PHE A 590 -8.41 -0.66 27.55
CA PHE A 590 -8.94 -1.95 27.07
C PHE A 590 -9.49 -2.82 28.21
N HIS A 591 -9.62 -2.27 29.41
CA HIS A 591 -10.38 -2.88 30.49
C HIS A 591 -11.89 -2.90 30.16
N TRP A 592 -12.64 -3.79 30.76
CA TRP A 592 -14.12 -3.90 30.60
C TRP A 592 -14.90 -2.90 31.47
N GLU A 593 -14.22 -2.09 32.24
CA GLU A 593 -14.75 -1.00 33.06
C GLU A 593 -14.18 0.34 32.62
N THR A 594 -14.91 1.41 32.92
CA THR A 594 -14.44 2.77 32.80
C THR A 594 -13.25 3.01 33.73
N ARG A 595 -12.21 3.67 33.25
CA ARG A 595 -11.02 4.02 34.00
C ARG A 595 -10.71 5.51 33.89
N ASN A 596 -10.18 6.09 34.97
CA ASN A 596 -9.64 7.44 34.97
C ASN A 596 -8.13 7.37 34.66
N ILE A 597 -7.70 8.05 33.63
CA ILE A 597 -6.29 8.20 33.27
C ILE A 597 -5.86 9.61 33.61
N ALA A 598 -4.77 9.74 34.39
CA ALA A 598 -4.28 11.03 34.84
C ALA A 598 -3.63 11.79 33.67
N LEU A 599 -3.87 13.09 33.64
CA LEU A 599 -3.29 14.04 32.68
C LEU A 599 -2.12 14.80 33.32
N PRO A 600 -0.99 14.93 32.61
CA PRO A 600 0.08 15.82 33.00
C PRO A 600 -0.39 17.27 32.88
N ASN A 601 0.16 18.16 33.74
CA ASN A 601 -0.10 19.59 33.63
C ASN A 601 0.49 20.10 32.31
N LEU A 602 -0.27 20.92 31.60
CA LEU A 602 0.21 21.67 30.44
C LEU A 602 0.94 22.97 30.88
N PRO A 603 1.65 23.63 29.96
CA PRO A 603 2.15 24.98 30.18
C PRO A 603 1.06 25.94 30.64
N GLU A 604 1.46 26.98 31.39
CA GLU A 604 0.52 27.99 31.87
C GLU A 604 -0.31 28.60 30.73
N GLY A 605 -1.61 28.75 30.95
CA GLY A 605 -2.54 29.29 29.95
C GLY A 605 -3.06 28.24 28.95
N MET A 606 -2.76 26.94 29.11
CA MET A 606 -3.29 25.87 28.30
C MET A 606 -4.22 24.93 29.10
N GLU A 607 -5.04 24.16 28.37
CA GLU A 607 -5.96 23.16 28.94
C GLU A 607 -6.11 21.97 27.97
N TRP A 608 -6.44 20.79 28.52
CA TRP A 608 -6.69 19.59 27.71
C TRP A 608 -8.13 19.59 27.20
N LYS A 609 -8.30 19.49 25.88
CA LYS A 609 -9.60 19.40 25.20
C LYS A 609 -9.74 18.08 24.48
N LYS A 610 -10.81 17.32 24.75
CA LYS A 610 -11.07 16.05 24.06
C LYS A 610 -11.46 16.32 22.60
N VAL A 611 -10.70 15.75 21.67
CA VAL A 611 -10.94 15.89 20.23
C VAL A 611 -11.51 14.61 19.60
N MET A 612 -11.25 13.47 20.21
CA MET A 612 -11.73 12.17 19.70
C MET A 612 -12.08 11.20 20.84
N ASP A 613 -13.10 10.35 20.60
CA ASP A 613 -13.49 9.24 21.48
C ASP A 613 -14.07 8.09 20.62
N THR A 614 -13.39 6.94 20.61
CA THR A 614 -13.84 5.75 19.86
C THR A 614 -15.11 5.12 20.42
N GLY A 615 -15.46 5.44 21.66
CA GLY A 615 -16.65 4.94 22.36
C GLY A 615 -17.93 5.69 22.00
N ASP A 616 -17.84 6.90 21.47
CA ASP A 616 -18.99 7.69 21.06
C ASP A 616 -19.46 7.30 19.67
N LEU A 617 -20.45 6.41 19.62
CA LEU A 617 -21.07 5.93 18.38
C LEU A 617 -22.31 6.76 17.99
N THR A 618 -22.63 7.83 18.70
CA THR A 618 -23.71 8.76 18.32
C THR A 618 -23.29 9.72 17.23
N CYS A 619 -21.99 9.87 17.04
CA CYS A 619 -21.35 10.65 15.99
C CYS A 619 -20.20 9.83 15.36
N ASP A 620 -19.38 10.48 14.54
CA ASP A 620 -18.17 9.89 13.98
C ASP A 620 -16.98 9.82 14.96
N GLY A 621 -17.22 10.10 16.24
CA GLY A 621 -16.21 10.04 17.30
C GLY A 621 -15.32 11.28 17.42
N PHE A 622 -15.56 12.35 16.65
CA PHE A 622 -14.79 13.60 16.68
C PHE A 622 -15.65 14.79 17.07
N TYR A 623 -15.12 15.68 17.92
CA TYR A 623 -15.87 16.78 18.54
C TYR A 623 -15.54 18.17 17.98
N GLY A 624 -14.42 18.34 17.27
CA GLY A 624 -13.97 19.64 16.79
C GLY A 624 -13.85 20.66 17.92
N GLU A 625 -14.54 21.81 17.78
CA GLU A 625 -14.53 22.86 18.81
C GLU A 625 -15.40 22.54 20.03
N ASN A 626 -16.30 21.56 19.95
CA ASN A 626 -17.25 21.21 21.01
C ASN A 626 -16.71 20.19 22.02
N GLY A 627 -15.41 19.90 21.99
CA GLY A 627 -14.79 18.93 22.88
C GLY A 627 -14.82 19.38 24.35
N GLN A 628 -15.07 18.45 25.25
CA GLN A 628 -15.01 18.69 26.69
C GLN A 628 -13.58 18.97 27.14
N VAL A 629 -13.46 19.89 28.10
CA VAL A 629 -12.19 20.26 28.70
C VAL A 629 -11.93 19.45 29.97
N TYR A 630 -10.68 19.07 30.18
CA TYR A 630 -10.21 18.28 31.32
C TYR A 630 -8.98 18.95 31.96
N GLU A 631 -8.81 18.83 33.28
CA GLU A 631 -7.67 19.43 33.98
C GLU A 631 -6.67 18.37 34.48
N ARG A 632 -7.12 17.37 35.21
CA ARG A 632 -6.24 16.43 35.94
C ARG A 632 -6.35 14.99 35.50
N ALA A 633 -7.49 14.59 35.02
CA ALA A 633 -7.75 13.21 34.56
C ALA A 633 -8.87 13.22 33.53
N VAL A 634 -8.83 12.24 32.64
CA VAL A 634 -9.89 11.95 31.69
C VAL A 634 -10.51 10.59 31.99
N GLU A 635 -11.84 10.56 32.01
CA GLU A 635 -12.58 9.32 32.06
C GLU A 635 -12.62 8.65 30.70
N VAL A 636 -12.09 7.42 30.61
CA VAL A 636 -12.05 6.62 29.38
C VAL A 636 -12.94 5.41 29.56
N GLY A 637 -13.94 5.32 28.70
CA GLY A 637 -14.92 4.23 28.72
C GLY A 637 -14.29 2.85 28.52
N PRO A 638 -15.05 1.77 28.75
CA PRO A 638 -14.55 0.41 28.58
C PRO A 638 -14.23 0.14 27.10
N ARG A 639 -13.03 -0.41 26.85
CA ARG A 639 -12.55 -0.80 25.51
C ARG A 639 -12.59 0.37 24.52
N THR A 640 -12.10 1.54 24.94
CA THR A 640 -12.08 2.75 24.11
C THR A 640 -10.73 3.43 24.13
N VAL A 641 -10.56 4.32 23.16
CA VAL A 641 -9.42 5.22 23.02
C VAL A 641 -9.95 6.65 22.95
N VAL A 642 -9.35 7.56 23.69
CA VAL A 642 -9.63 9.00 23.63
C VAL A 642 -8.39 9.76 23.22
N VAL A 643 -8.57 10.86 22.47
CA VAL A 643 -7.49 11.78 22.15
C VAL A 643 -7.86 13.17 22.65
N LEU A 644 -6.90 13.79 23.35
CA LEU A 644 -6.99 15.17 23.80
C LEU A 644 -5.88 16.00 23.15
N GLN A 645 -6.17 17.26 22.91
CA GLN A 645 -5.27 18.27 22.37
C GLN A 645 -5.08 19.37 23.41
N GLY A 646 -3.85 19.80 23.62
CA GLY A 646 -3.55 20.96 24.45
C GLY A 646 -3.90 22.24 23.70
N VAL A 647 -4.90 22.97 24.19
CA VAL A 647 -5.37 24.21 23.58
C VAL A 647 -5.16 25.41 24.52
N LYS A 648 -5.03 26.58 23.95
CA LYS A 648 -4.97 27.81 24.75
C LYS A 648 -6.31 28.06 25.44
N LYS A 649 -6.27 28.41 26.73
CA LYS A 649 -7.48 28.84 27.46
C LYS A 649 -8.06 30.07 26.80
N PRO A 650 -9.39 30.19 26.69
CA PRO A 650 -10.02 31.38 26.17
C PRO A 650 -9.65 32.58 27.08
N GLU A 651 -9.30 33.71 26.49
CA GLU A 651 -9.08 34.93 27.27
C GLU A 651 -10.34 35.25 28.06
N PRO A 652 -10.21 35.55 29.37
CA PRO A 652 -11.36 35.95 30.17
C PRO A 652 -12.00 37.19 29.53
N GLU A 653 -13.28 37.12 29.21
CA GLU A 653 -14.03 38.29 28.75
C GLU A 653 -13.74 39.44 29.69
N ARG A 654 -13.10 40.49 29.21
CA ARG A 654 -12.95 41.74 29.98
C ARG A 654 -14.35 42.29 30.23
N LYS A 655 -14.88 41.99 31.44
CA LYS A 655 -16.09 42.67 31.91
C LYS A 655 -15.78 44.16 31.95
N HIS A 656 -16.34 44.91 31.00
CA HIS A 656 -16.36 46.35 31.06
C HIS A 656 -17.10 46.75 32.34
N THR A 657 -16.35 46.91 33.45
CA THR A 657 -16.83 47.62 34.61
C THR A 657 -16.95 49.09 34.23
N GLY A 658 -18.12 49.45 33.76
CA GLY A 658 -18.49 50.84 33.56
C GLY A 658 -18.45 51.57 34.91
N LYS A 659 -17.35 52.27 35.18
CA LYS A 659 -17.34 53.30 36.24
C LYS A 659 -18.24 54.41 35.76
N GLY A 660 -19.43 54.49 36.39
CA GLY A 660 -20.34 55.61 36.28
C GLY A 660 -19.63 56.88 36.66
N LYS A 661 -19.50 57.85 35.77
CA LYS A 661 -19.24 59.26 36.09
C LYS A 661 -20.53 59.91 36.58
N LYS A 662 -20.49 60.37 37.85
CA LYS A 662 -21.52 61.20 38.46
C LYS A 662 -21.68 62.50 37.69
N ASN A 663 -22.95 62.87 37.61
CA ASN A 663 -23.55 64.17 37.29
C ASN A 663 -22.76 65.41 37.62
N GLU A 664 -22.68 66.33 36.70
CA GLU A 664 -22.80 67.77 36.95
C GLU A 664 -23.89 68.43 36.08
N LYS A 665 -24.66 69.29 36.77
CA LYS A 665 -25.87 69.94 36.38
C LYS A 665 -25.61 71.25 35.63
N LEU A 666 -26.29 71.46 34.50
CA LEU A 666 -27.14 72.61 34.05
C LEU A 666 -26.46 73.99 33.76
N PRO A 667 -27.08 74.90 32.95
CA PRO A 667 -28.45 74.97 32.46
C PRO A 667 -28.66 75.59 31.05
N GLY A 668 -29.85 75.29 30.47
CA GLY A 668 -30.74 76.32 29.86
C GLY A 668 -30.59 76.71 28.41
N ALA A 669 -31.52 76.38 27.56
CA ALA A 669 -32.54 77.25 26.99
C ALA A 669 -33.16 76.68 25.71
N GLU A 670 -34.46 76.54 25.82
CA GLU A 670 -35.52 76.83 24.84
C GLU A 670 -35.36 76.64 23.30
N GLY A 671 -36.26 75.83 22.76
CA GLY A 671 -37.06 76.45 21.70
C GLY A 671 -37.47 75.50 20.51
N LYS A 672 -38.74 75.11 20.57
CA LYS A 672 -39.70 74.93 19.44
C LYS A 672 -39.58 73.70 18.52
N LYS A 673 -40.56 72.77 18.72
CA LYS A 673 -41.70 72.42 17.83
C LYS A 673 -41.42 72.35 16.32
N THR A 674 -41.71 71.18 15.68
CA THR A 674 -42.95 70.72 15.04
C THR A 674 -42.70 69.41 14.32
N ALA A 675 -43.49 68.44 14.66
CA ALA A 675 -44.61 67.85 13.94
C ALA A 675 -44.28 66.92 12.77
N ALA A 676 -44.63 65.69 13.05
CA ALA A 676 -45.55 64.84 12.29
C ALA A 676 -45.13 64.40 10.86
N SER A 677 -45.13 63.19 10.61
CA SER A 677 -46.17 62.25 10.13
C SER A 677 -45.49 61.11 9.39
N ASP A 678 -45.75 59.95 9.80
CA ASP A 678 -46.69 59.02 9.13
C ASP A 678 -46.20 58.31 7.88
N ASN A 679 -46.31 57.02 8.01
CA ASN A 679 -46.87 56.06 7.10
C ASN A 679 -46.04 55.29 6.09
N THR A 680 -46.14 53.98 6.36
CA THR A 680 -46.66 52.90 5.51
C THR A 680 -45.71 52.28 4.47
N VAL A 681 -45.50 50.99 4.75
CA VAL A 681 -45.85 49.84 3.89
C VAL A 681 -45.40 49.91 2.44
N THR A 682 -44.62 48.96 2.03
CA THR A 682 -45.04 47.93 1.05
C THR A 682 -43.97 46.86 0.81
N GLU A 683 -44.47 45.63 0.86
CA GLU A 683 -43.91 44.45 0.22
C GLU A 683 -43.65 44.70 -1.26
N ALA A 684 -42.62 44.03 -1.80
CA ALA A 684 -42.80 43.20 -2.98
C ALA A 684 -41.43 42.69 -3.52
N GLU A 685 -41.36 41.39 -3.62
CA GLU A 685 -40.84 40.59 -4.74
C GLU A 685 -39.49 41.00 -5.37
N ASN A 686 -38.52 40.08 -5.32
CA ASN A 686 -38.36 39.28 -6.51
C ASN A 686 -37.42 38.06 -6.32
N LYS A 687 -37.94 37.00 -6.82
CA LYS A 687 -37.38 35.71 -7.23
C LYS A 687 -36.09 35.84 -8.04
N GLU A 688 -35.40 34.67 -7.97
CA GLU A 688 -34.53 34.09 -8.98
C GLU A 688 -33.03 34.39 -8.83
N ARG A 689 -32.32 33.42 -8.25
CA ARG A 689 -31.44 32.52 -9.03
C ARG A 689 -30.95 31.37 -8.16
N ARG A 690 -31.65 30.25 -8.30
CA ARG A 690 -31.08 28.92 -8.03
C ARG A 690 -30.37 28.51 -9.31
N SER A 691 -29.13 28.07 -9.17
CA SER A 691 -28.63 26.87 -9.87
C SER A 691 -27.16 26.71 -9.58
N GLY A 692 -26.88 25.52 -9.17
CA GLY A 692 -25.74 24.75 -9.57
C GLY A 692 -24.71 24.55 -8.46
N ASP A 693 -24.84 23.47 -7.77
CA ASP A 693 -23.76 22.49 -7.56
C ASP A 693 -24.11 21.55 -6.41
N ASN A 694 -24.84 20.53 -6.75
CA ASN A 694 -24.93 19.32 -5.95
C ASN A 694 -25.23 18.14 -6.89
N ALA A 695 -24.22 17.69 -7.58
CA ALA A 695 -24.27 16.44 -8.34
C ALA A 695 -22.87 15.88 -8.53
N SER A 696 -22.31 15.28 -7.48
CA SER A 696 -21.09 14.47 -7.61
C SER A 696 -20.96 13.34 -6.58
N MET A 697 -22.03 12.96 -5.88
CA MET A 697 -21.91 11.90 -4.85
C MET A 697 -22.79 10.66 -5.08
N ALA A 698 -23.35 10.46 -6.26
CA ALA A 698 -24.22 9.31 -6.53
C ALA A 698 -23.67 8.27 -7.50
N SER A 699 -22.39 8.32 -7.89
CA SER A 699 -21.87 7.42 -8.94
C SER A 699 -20.56 6.70 -8.65
N LEU A 700 -20.25 6.41 -7.38
CA LEU A 700 -19.18 5.45 -7.06
C LEU A 700 -19.73 4.21 -6.39
#